data_0013c21852674f3661da629e93ca5367
#
_entry.id   0013c21852674f3661da629e93ca5367
#
_cell.length_a   1.000
_cell.length_b   1.000
_cell.length_c   1.000
_cell.angle_alpha   90.00
_cell.angle_beta   90.00
_cell.angle_gamma   90.00
#
_symmetry.space_group_name_H-M   'P 1'
#
loop_
_entity.id
_entity.type
_entity.pdbx_description
1 polymer ?
#
loop_
_entity_poly.entity_id
_entity_poly.type
_entity_poly.pdbx_seq_one_letter_code
_entity_poly.pdbx_strand_id
1 'polypeptide(L)'
;MYPNVGGHSDLGEVTSEIKASERRAAVAIADLEWREMEGDDCEFHYGEGPNEAQDSDFPIEERSRLQEMLFLLGLETYQTQKLSLQDALQISSDSMKNWAPQTPKDLPWNFLRKLQALNAEARNTTMVLDIPLDTRPVEKESQMEEEIIYWDTAEDISADIYSFSELPTPDTPVNPLDLLCALLLSSDSFLQQEIVSKMSLCQFALPLILPDPENHYHTFLLWAMRGTVRTWGSQPPRVMGSFREDSMVLSRAPAFAFVRMEVSSNSKSQLLNDVLSPGHRQQDCFWHRDLNLGTNPREIADGLVEISWFLPSGREDLDIFPEPMAFLNLRGDIGSHWLQFKLLTEISSAIFILTDNISKKEYKLLSSMKGSATKYYFILSPYRGKRNTNLRFLNRLIPVLKMDHSHVLVKVSSTDSVGFVRRVRAIVAHVTRSPCRRVSVEDMANAARKLGLKVDEDCEECQRAKDRMEQITRKIKDLDAYRRDELRLQGETWRKVAQVEKELCQIQWASDPPEKYRAELRHRLLELRMQQNDHDPSWGVQEFISGISSPSLGEKQYFLKWMEWGLARVAQPRPRPSPEMIFALRPKHCGAVDFSEPFWPEPLGVEHFLREMGQFYEAESCLVEAGKLPAGQRRFAHFPGLALELLLKGLPLELIDGNTLSPALRWVTGLLKELHVHLERRSRLVVLSALGMPGTGKSTLLNTMFGLRFVTGRGRGPRGAFMQLIKVAESFSQDLGCDHILVIDSGGLIAGARTEAGERFEREASLATLIMGLSNVTVVSLAETRNIPPAILHAFLRLEKTGHMPNYQFVYQNLHDVSALGSKPRDRRQLLDQPSDVGRATVQMEKQGDGIQTLADLAFWDPEKQHIWHIPGLWHGVPPMAAVNLAYSEAIFELKRCLLENIRNGLSNQNKNIQQLIELVRRL
;
A
#
# COMPACT_ATOMS: atom_id res chain seq x y z
N MET A 1 -31.36 33.97 -12.86
CA MET A 1 -30.49 35.16 -12.76
C MET A 1 -29.39 34.88 -11.81
N TYR A 2 -28.25 34.49 -12.33
CA TYR A 2 -26.98 34.36 -11.60
C TYR A 2 -25.95 35.15 -12.37
N PRO A 3 -25.09 35.93 -11.72
CA PRO A 3 -24.11 36.74 -12.41
C PRO A 3 -22.92 35.92 -12.87
N ASN A 4 -22.53 36.12 -14.13
CA ASN A 4 -21.26 35.68 -14.71
C ASN A 4 -20.09 36.30 -13.93
N VAL A 5 -19.20 35.46 -13.40
CA VAL A 5 -17.88 35.89 -12.94
C VAL A 5 -16.86 35.35 -13.94
N GLY A 6 -16.29 36.24 -14.70
CA GLY A 6 -15.30 35.95 -15.74
C GLY A 6 -13.96 35.53 -15.14
N GLY A 7 -13.54 34.34 -15.48
CA GLY A 7 -12.23 33.78 -15.10
C GLY A 7 -11.16 33.95 -16.17
N HIS A 8 -10.88 35.15 -16.63
CA HIS A 8 -9.82 35.41 -17.62
C HIS A 8 -8.75 36.42 -17.20
N SER A 9 -8.81 36.96 -15.97
CA SER A 9 -7.87 38.00 -15.52
C SER A 9 -6.60 37.48 -14.84
N ASP A 10 -6.60 36.25 -14.27
CA ASP A 10 -5.47 35.78 -13.45
C ASP A 10 -4.21 35.40 -14.23
N LEU A 11 -4.34 35.00 -15.51
CA LEU A 11 -3.17 34.62 -16.33
C LEU A 11 -2.36 35.82 -16.79
N GLY A 12 -3.01 36.98 -16.93
CA GLY A 12 -2.37 38.25 -17.29
C GLY A 12 -1.56 38.83 -16.11
N GLU A 13 -2.09 38.71 -14.89
CA GLU A 13 -1.40 39.16 -13.67
C GLU A 13 -0.19 38.33 -13.34
N VAL A 14 -0.27 37.00 -13.42
CA VAL A 14 0.86 36.10 -13.16
C VAL A 14 2.00 36.33 -14.14
N THR A 15 1.71 36.55 -15.42
CA THR A 15 2.74 36.90 -16.43
C THR A 15 3.31 38.29 -16.20
N SER A 16 2.52 39.26 -15.69
CA SER A 16 3.00 40.60 -15.36
C SER A 16 3.84 40.61 -14.09
N GLU A 17 3.48 39.79 -13.09
CA GLU A 17 4.26 39.59 -11.85
C GLU A 17 5.58 38.87 -12.10
N ILE A 18 5.60 37.87 -12.98
CA ILE A 18 6.83 37.24 -13.43
C ILE A 18 7.76 38.26 -14.09
N LYS A 19 7.26 39.08 -15.01
CA LYS A 19 8.03 40.15 -15.65
C LYS A 19 8.45 41.26 -14.68
N ALA A 20 7.65 41.60 -13.70
CA ALA A 20 7.99 42.56 -12.65
C ALA A 20 9.01 42.00 -11.66
N SER A 21 8.96 40.69 -11.37
CA SER A 21 9.94 39.98 -10.55
C SER A 21 11.26 39.81 -11.29
N GLU A 22 11.21 39.54 -12.60
CA GLU A 22 12.40 39.54 -13.46
C GLU A 22 13.09 40.90 -13.50
N ARG A 23 12.32 42.01 -13.57
CA ARG A 23 12.89 43.36 -13.49
C ARG A 23 13.49 43.65 -12.11
N ARG A 24 12.88 43.21 -11.00
CA ARG A 24 13.43 43.42 -9.65
C ARG A 24 14.67 42.57 -9.41
N ALA A 25 14.72 41.34 -9.92
CA ALA A 25 15.91 40.50 -9.87
C ALA A 25 17.02 41.08 -10.77
N ALA A 26 16.69 41.56 -11.95
CA ALA A 26 17.64 42.24 -12.85
C ALA A 26 18.16 43.53 -12.24
N VAL A 27 17.33 44.34 -11.57
CA VAL A 27 17.75 45.57 -10.87
C VAL A 27 18.62 45.21 -9.64
N ALA A 28 18.27 44.20 -8.87
CA ALA A 28 19.08 43.75 -7.72
C ALA A 28 20.45 43.17 -8.16
N ILE A 29 20.52 42.60 -9.36
CA ILE A 29 21.77 42.09 -9.97
C ILE A 29 22.53 43.26 -10.61
N ALA A 30 21.85 44.20 -11.25
CA ALA A 30 22.45 45.37 -11.88
C ALA A 30 23.04 46.36 -10.84
N ASP A 31 22.37 46.59 -9.70
CA ASP A 31 22.92 47.40 -8.59
C ASP A 31 24.17 46.76 -7.94
N LEU A 32 24.39 45.49 -8.15
CA LEU A 32 25.59 44.77 -7.73
C LEU A 32 26.75 44.77 -8.77
N GLU A 33 26.43 45.05 -10.05
CA GLU A 33 27.40 44.98 -11.17
C GLU A 33 28.18 46.27 -11.40
N TRP A 34 27.78 47.41 -10.87
CA TRP A 34 28.34 48.73 -11.27
C TRP A 34 29.52 49.26 -10.44
N ARG A 35 30.12 48.47 -9.57
CA ARG A 35 31.36 48.87 -8.90
C ARG A 35 32.37 47.74 -8.87
N GLU A 36 33.21 47.66 -9.87
CA GLU A 36 34.52 47.00 -9.97
C GLU A 36 34.69 46.10 -11.22
N MET A 37 34.88 46.74 -12.32
CA MET A 37 35.70 46.22 -13.42
C MET A 37 37.01 46.97 -13.45
N GLU A 38 38.05 46.37 -12.88
CA GLU A 38 39.45 46.55 -13.30
C GLU A 38 40.35 45.57 -12.55
N GLY A 39 41.13 44.79 -13.31
CA GLY A 39 42.33 44.11 -12.83
C GLY A 39 42.32 42.61 -12.67
N ASP A 40 42.82 41.92 -13.59
CA ASP A 40 43.83 40.82 -13.62
C ASP A 40 43.51 39.72 -14.64
N ASP A 41 44.14 39.87 -15.77
CA ASP A 41 44.36 38.81 -16.77
C ASP A 41 45.31 37.76 -16.19
N CYS A 42 44.83 36.54 -16.01
CA CYS A 42 45.68 35.37 -15.83
C CYS A 42 45.30 34.33 -16.90
N GLU A 43 46.19 34.17 -17.88
CA GLU A 43 46.18 33.09 -18.86
C GLU A 43 46.15 31.72 -18.18
N PHE A 44 45.21 30.88 -18.56
CA PHE A 44 45.14 29.48 -18.14
C PHE A 44 45.46 28.57 -19.32
N HIS A 45 46.57 27.87 -19.19
CA HIS A 45 46.92 26.72 -20.03
C HIS A 45 45.90 25.58 -19.80
N TYR A 46 45.43 25.00 -20.89
CA TYR A 46 44.69 23.75 -20.92
C TYR A 46 45.62 22.60 -20.54
N GLY A 47 45.55 22.14 -19.31
CA GLY A 47 46.13 20.87 -18.88
C GLY A 47 45.09 19.75 -19.04
N GLU A 48 45.57 18.62 -19.48
CA GLU A 48 44.84 17.38 -19.80
C GLU A 48 43.82 16.95 -18.75
N GLY A 49 42.77 16.22 -19.20
CA GLY A 49 41.67 15.80 -18.41
C GLY A 49 42.06 14.93 -17.20
N PRO A 50 41.20 14.87 -16.18
CA PRO A 50 41.52 14.08 -15.02
C PRO A 50 41.55 12.59 -15.37
N ASN A 51 42.64 11.95 -15.04
CA ASN A 51 42.80 10.50 -15.01
C ASN A 51 41.63 9.88 -14.30
N GLU A 52 41.21 8.72 -14.80
CA GLU A 52 40.28 7.83 -14.13
C GLU A 52 40.58 7.78 -12.64
N ALA A 53 39.57 8.09 -11.85
CA ALA A 53 39.68 8.06 -10.41
C ALA A 53 40.02 6.63 -9.99
N GLN A 54 41.23 6.45 -9.54
CA GLN A 54 41.61 5.31 -8.72
C GLN A 54 40.66 5.23 -7.52
N ASP A 55 40.33 4.01 -7.21
CA ASP A 55 39.56 3.62 -6.02
C ASP A 55 39.83 4.56 -4.83
N SER A 56 38.87 5.42 -4.56
CA SER A 56 38.91 6.22 -3.34
C SER A 56 38.53 5.30 -2.19
N ASP A 57 39.51 4.98 -1.37
CA ASP A 57 39.30 4.43 -0.04
C ASP A 57 38.23 5.26 0.67
N PHE A 58 37.03 4.71 0.80
CA PHE A 58 36.02 5.24 1.71
C PHE A 58 36.51 5.02 3.15
N PRO A 59 36.26 5.98 4.04
CA PRO A 59 36.81 5.89 5.40
C PRO A 59 36.28 4.64 6.09
N ILE A 60 37.15 3.91 6.74
CA ILE A 60 36.85 2.75 7.61
C ILE A 60 35.80 3.12 8.69
N GLU A 61 35.75 4.40 9.04
CA GLU A 61 34.77 4.95 10.00
C GLU A 61 33.30 4.82 9.55
N GLU A 62 32.97 4.84 8.24
CA GLU A 62 31.58 4.72 7.79
C GLU A 62 31.05 3.29 7.90
N ARG A 63 31.92 2.28 7.81
CA ARG A 63 31.53 0.89 8.06
C ARG A 63 31.13 0.66 9.52
N SER A 64 31.82 1.30 10.45
CA SER A 64 31.51 1.21 11.86
C SER A 64 30.15 1.82 12.20
N ARG A 65 29.78 2.93 11.55
CA ARG A 65 28.51 3.65 11.80
C ARG A 65 27.25 2.86 11.48
N LEU A 66 27.24 2.11 10.39
CA LEU A 66 26.10 1.25 10.07
C LEU A 66 25.95 0.13 11.11
N GLN A 67 27.05 -0.53 11.48
CA GLN A 67 27.03 -1.58 12.49
C GLN A 67 26.60 -1.06 13.86
N GLU A 68 27.08 0.12 14.26
CA GLU A 68 26.65 0.79 15.49
C GLU A 68 25.16 1.12 15.46
N MET A 69 24.65 1.62 14.34
CA MET A 69 23.23 1.92 14.17
C MET A 69 22.37 0.64 14.23
N LEU A 70 22.78 -0.44 13.56
CA LEU A 70 22.08 -1.73 13.61
C LEU A 70 22.08 -2.32 15.01
N PHE A 71 23.18 -2.23 15.75
CA PHE A 71 23.27 -2.65 17.13
C PHE A 71 22.36 -1.83 18.06
N LEU A 72 22.39 -0.50 17.90
CA LEU A 72 21.53 0.41 18.65
C LEU A 72 20.04 0.08 18.45
N LEU A 73 19.65 -0.25 17.20
CA LEU A 73 18.28 -0.58 16.84
C LEU A 73 17.91 -2.06 17.07
N GLY A 74 18.85 -2.90 17.53
CA GLY A 74 18.62 -4.35 17.70
C GLY A 74 18.39 -5.09 16.38
N LEU A 75 18.96 -4.62 15.29
CA LEU A 75 18.83 -5.17 13.94
C LEU A 75 20.09 -5.92 13.48
N GLU A 76 21.11 -6.08 14.31
CA GLU A 76 22.38 -6.71 13.96
C GLU A 76 22.25 -8.15 13.44
N THR A 77 21.31 -8.92 13.98
CA THR A 77 21.05 -10.30 13.54
C THR A 77 20.48 -10.37 12.13
N TYR A 78 19.78 -9.30 11.69
CA TYR A 78 19.16 -9.21 10.38
C TYR A 78 20.09 -8.70 9.28
N GLN A 79 21.37 -8.52 9.59
CA GLN A 79 22.38 -8.20 8.57
C GLN A 79 22.63 -9.41 7.65
N THR A 80 22.76 -10.59 8.23
CA THR A 80 23.00 -11.86 7.52
C THR A 80 21.70 -12.57 7.15
N GLN A 81 20.79 -12.71 8.10
CA GLN A 81 19.47 -13.31 7.87
C GLN A 81 18.42 -12.18 7.82
N LYS A 82 18.09 -11.74 6.61
CA LYS A 82 17.18 -10.60 6.41
C LYS A 82 15.83 -10.82 7.11
N LEU A 83 15.32 -9.73 7.69
CA LEU A 83 13.98 -9.68 8.26
C LEU A 83 12.95 -9.92 7.16
N SER A 84 12.11 -10.92 7.34
CA SER A 84 11.08 -11.28 6.37
C SER A 84 9.74 -10.59 6.67
N LEU A 85 8.88 -10.55 5.66
CA LEU A 85 7.51 -10.06 5.84
C LEU A 85 6.75 -10.87 6.91
N GLN A 86 6.98 -12.16 7.01
CA GLN A 86 6.30 -13.02 8.00
C GLN A 86 6.68 -12.66 9.44
N ASP A 87 7.96 -12.33 9.67
CA ASP A 87 8.42 -11.88 10.98
C ASP A 87 7.77 -10.55 11.37
N ALA A 88 7.63 -9.64 10.39
CA ALA A 88 7.00 -8.33 10.60
C ALA A 88 5.48 -8.40 10.84
N LEU A 89 4.80 -9.44 10.35
CA LEU A 89 3.34 -9.60 10.45
C LEU A 89 2.90 -10.50 11.61
N GLN A 90 3.82 -11.09 12.33
CA GLN A 90 3.52 -11.99 13.44
C GLN A 90 2.76 -11.26 14.56
N ILE A 91 1.71 -11.88 15.08
CA ILE A 91 0.96 -11.35 16.23
C ILE A 91 1.70 -11.69 17.51
N SER A 92 2.09 -10.67 18.27
CA SER A 92 2.77 -10.78 19.55
C SER A 92 1.98 -10.09 20.67
N SER A 93 2.45 -10.19 21.90
CA SER A 93 1.89 -9.45 23.04
C SER A 93 1.82 -7.95 22.79
N ASP A 94 2.78 -7.42 22.03
CA ASP A 94 2.85 -6.01 21.71
C ASP A 94 1.76 -5.56 20.74
N SER A 95 1.13 -6.51 20.02
CA SER A 95 -0.03 -6.22 19.17
C SER A 95 -1.27 -5.80 19.96
N MET A 96 -1.30 -6.04 21.27
CA MET A 96 -2.41 -5.70 22.18
C MET A 96 -2.13 -4.45 23.04
N LYS A 97 -0.88 -4.01 23.14
CA LYS A 97 -0.51 -2.89 24.00
C LYS A 97 -0.58 -1.58 23.24
N ASN A 98 -1.10 -0.55 23.89
CA ASN A 98 -0.87 0.84 23.44
C ASN A 98 0.57 1.20 23.83
N TRP A 99 1.50 0.79 22.98
CA TRP A 99 2.91 0.73 23.28
C TRP A 99 3.68 1.88 22.65
N ALA A 100 4.36 2.61 23.50
CA ALA A 100 5.32 3.63 23.10
C ALA A 100 6.75 3.06 23.23
N PRO A 101 7.65 3.34 22.27
CA PRO A 101 9.03 2.88 22.34
C PRO A 101 9.72 3.43 23.59
N GLN A 102 10.29 2.56 24.40
CA GLN A 102 11.06 2.93 25.60
C GLN A 102 12.56 2.82 25.37
N THR A 103 12.96 1.99 24.41
CA THR A 103 14.36 1.80 24.04
C THR A 103 14.54 1.99 22.52
N PRO A 104 15.75 2.33 22.05
CA PRO A 104 16.03 2.40 20.61
C PRO A 104 15.70 1.11 19.86
N LYS A 105 15.82 -0.06 20.50
CA LYS A 105 15.49 -1.37 19.91
C LYS A 105 13.99 -1.55 19.60
N ASP A 106 13.14 -0.76 20.23
CA ASP A 106 11.70 -0.81 20.02
C ASP A 106 11.27 0.03 18.79
N LEU A 107 12.11 0.96 18.34
CA LEU A 107 11.78 1.90 17.26
C LEU A 107 11.43 1.20 15.95
N PRO A 108 12.20 0.21 15.43
CA PRO A 108 11.88 -0.46 14.16
C PRO A 108 10.51 -1.14 14.20
N TRP A 109 10.20 -1.83 15.28
CA TRP A 109 8.94 -2.57 15.45
C TRP A 109 7.74 -1.62 15.61
N ASN A 110 7.92 -0.52 16.31
CA ASN A 110 6.89 0.50 16.46
C ASN A 110 6.62 1.19 15.11
N PHE A 111 7.67 1.54 14.37
CA PHE A 111 7.56 2.10 13.02
C PHE A 111 6.80 1.15 12.09
N LEU A 112 7.21 -0.12 12.00
CA LEU A 112 6.56 -1.13 11.15
C LEU A 112 5.09 -1.29 11.49
N ARG A 113 4.75 -1.35 12.77
CA ARG A 113 3.38 -1.54 13.25
C ARG A 113 2.48 -0.34 12.95
N LYS A 114 2.98 0.88 13.19
CA LYS A 114 2.28 2.12 12.82
C LYS A 114 2.10 2.20 11.31
N LEU A 115 3.14 1.88 10.54
CA LEU A 115 3.09 1.90 9.08
C LEU A 115 2.09 0.87 8.54
N GLN A 116 2.06 -0.33 9.10
CA GLN A 116 1.10 -1.38 8.76
C GLN A 116 -0.34 -0.91 8.99
N ALA A 117 -0.61 -0.24 10.10
CA ALA A 117 -1.90 0.34 10.43
C ALA A 117 -2.24 1.60 9.62
N LEU A 118 -1.42 1.98 8.65
CA LEU A 118 -1.53 3.22 7.87
C LEU A 118 -1.61 4.47 8.77
N ASN A 119 -0.78 4.52 9.82
CA ASN A 119 -0.72 5.65 10.72
C ASN A 119 0.25 6.70 10.19
N ALA A 120 -0.24 7.93 9.98
CA ALA A 120 0.59 9.05 9.52
C ALA A 120 1.72 9.42 10.49
N GLU A 121 1.58 9.08 11.78
CA GLU A 121 2.60 9.27 12.80
C GLU A 121 3.69 8.19 12.81
N ALA A 122 3.68 7.25 11.87
CA ALA A 122 4.71 6.22 11.79
C ALA A 122 6.12 6.82 11.67
N ARG A 123 6.30 7.82 10.81
CA ARG A 123 7.60 8.50 10.64
C ARG A 123 8.01 9.40 11.81
N ASN A 124 7.07 9.75 12.70
CA ASN A 124 7.33 10.51 13.93
C ASN A 124 7.59 9.59 15.13
N THR A 125 7.94 8.34 14.88
CA THR A 125 8.24 7.38 15.94
C THR A 125 9.47 7.80 16.70
N THR A 126 9.29 8.13 17.98
CA THR A 126 10.32 8.62 18.90
C THR A 126 10.23 7.87 20.22
N MET A 127 11.31 7.83 20.98
CA MET A 127 11.28 7.33 22.36
C MET A 127 10.46 8.27 23.24
N VAL A 128 9.69 7.71 24.15
CA VAL A 128 9.04 8.48 25.20
C VAL A 128 10.03 8.62 26.34
N LEU A 129 10.56 9.82 26.51
CA LEU A 129 11.31 10.15 27.72
C LEU A 129 10.29 10.34 28.85
N ASP A 130 10.22 9.44 29.77
CA ASP A 130 9.54 9.66 31.05
C ASP A 130 10.28 10.78 31.80
N ILE A 131 9.89 12.01 31.54
CA ILE A 131 10.27 13.12 32.40
C ILE A 131 9.43 12.92 33.67
N PRO A 132 10.05 12.68 34.84
CA PRO A 132 9.29 12.56 36.07
C PRO A 132 8.52 13.88 36.31
N LEU A 133 7.22 13.77 36.47
CA LEU A 133 6.29 14.86 36.68
C LEU A 133 6.37 15.43 38.12
N ASP A 134 7.60 15.61 38.62
CA ASP A 134 7.84 16.03 40.01
C ASP A 134 8.50 17.41 40.14
N THR A 135 8.18 18.33 39.24
CA THR A 135 8.39 19.76 39.51
C THR A 135 7.23 20.54 38.87
N ARG A 136 6.08 20.55 39.58
CA ARG A 136 5.14 21.65 39.43
C ARG A 136 5.72 22.86 40.12
N PRO A 137 6.00 23.99 39.43
CA PRO A 137 6.16 25.26 40.10
C PRO A 137 4.77 25.67 40.60
N VAL A 138 4.68 25.87 41.90
CA VAL A 138 3.54 26.52 42.55
C VAL A 138 3.38 27.91 41.92
N GLU A 139 2.23 28.14 41.30
CA GLU A 139 1.83 29.46 40.85
C GLU A 139 1.88 30.44 42.03
N LYS A 140 2.80 31.40 41.96
CA LYS A 140 2.68 32.67 42.67
C LYS A 140 2.47 33.76 41.64
N GLU A 141 1.23 34.23 41.58
CA GLU A 141 0.94 35.53 41.00
C GLU A 141 1.79 36.61 41.68
N SER A 142 2.59 37.33 40.91
CA SER A 142 2.99 38.71 41.24
C SER A 142 3.41 39.45 39.97
N GLN A 143 2.84 40.55 39.83
CA GLN A 143 2.88 41.64 38.87
C GLN A 143 4.28 42.11 38.42
N MET A 144 4.29 42.53 37.15
CA MET A 144 5.00 43.63 36.48
C MET A 144 6.48 43.86 36.79
N GLU A 145 7.28 43.85 35.77
CA GLU A 145 7.93 45.07 35.20
C GLU A 145 8.87 44.67 34.03
N GLU A 146 8.78 45.47 32.98
CA GLU A 146 9.66 45.39 31.80
C GLU A 146 11.04 45.91 32.18
N GLU A 147 12.10 45.14 31.98
CA GLU A 147 13.46 45.67 31.83
C GLU A 147 14.14 45.09 30.59
N ILE A 148 14.44 46.02 29.68
CA ILE A 148 15.26 45.86 28.51
C ILE A 148 16.72 45.80 28.97
N ILE A 149 17.37 44.65 28.81
CA ILE A 149 18.82 44.54 28.99
C ILE A 149 19.49 44.30 27.64
N TYR A 150 20.24 45.35 27.21
CA TYR A 150 21.24 45.31 26.18
C TYR A 150 22.43 44.40 26.59
N TRP A 151 22.83 43.47 25.72
CA TRP A 151 24.14 42.83 25.80
C TRP A 151 24.98 43.19 24.57
N ASP A 152 25.97 43.99 24.84
CA ASP A 152 27.06 44.30 23.94
C ASP A 152 28.29 43.50 24.36
N THR A 153 29.16 43.24 23.35
CA THR A 153 30.58 42.84 23.44
C THR A 153 30.94 41.34 23.42
N ALA A 154 31.64 41.09 22.34
CA ALA A 154 32.47 39.94 22.04
C ALA A 154 33.65 39.83 23.02
N GLU A 155 34.11 38.59 23.23
CA GLU A 155 35.54 38.29 23.28
C GLU A 155 35.80 36.81 23.04
N ASP A 156 36.83 36.55 22.23
CA ASP A 156 37.45 35.29 21.86
C ASP A 156 37.80 34.40 23.03
N ILE A 157 37.44 33.13 23.01
CA ILE A 157 38.19 32.08 23.69
C ILE A 157 38.31 30.88 22.74
N SER A 158 39.49 30.72 22.16
CA SER A 158 40.00 29.50 21.61
C SER A 158 40.33 28.52 22.73
N ALA A 159 39.69 27.35 22.73
CA ALA A 159 40.16 26.24 23.53
C ALA A 159 40.05 24.95 22.74
N ASP A 160 41.19 24.47 22.35
CA ASP A 160 41.42 23.08 21.96
C ASP A 160 40.99 22.16 23.11
N ILE A 161 39.97 21.33 22.84
CA ILE A 161 39.70 20.19 23.71
C ILE A 161 39.65 18.96 22.80
N TYR A 162 40.66 18.14 22.96
CA TYR A 162 40.69 16.76 22.47
C TYR A 162 39.45 16.01 22.95
N SER A 163 38.55 15.64 22.04
CA SER A 163 37.44 14.82 22.40
C SER A 163 37.88 13.37 22.41
N PHE A 164 37.85 12.80 23.57
CA PHE A 164 37.75 11.35 23.78
C PHE A 164 36.52 10.86 23.06
N SER A 165 36.64 9.78 22.28
CA SER A 165 35.52 9.06 21.72
C SER A 165 34.69 8.44 22.84
N GLU A 166 33.69 9.16 23.32
CA GLU A 166 32.66 8.59 24.17
C GLU A 166 31.83 7.62 23.38
N LEU A 167 31.71 6.38 23.83
CA LEU A 167 30.70 5.43 23.41
C LEU A 167 29.34 6.12 23.44
N PRO A 168 28.48 5.93 22.41
CA PRO A 168 27.20 6.60 22.38
C PRO A 168 26.43 6.27 23.66
N THR A 169 26.13 7.32 24.42
CA THR A 169 25.26 7.21 25.58
C THR A 169 23.86 6.77 25.10
N PRO A 170 23.13 5.95 25.86
CA PRO A 170 21.83 5.40 25.44
C PRO A 170 20.75 6.43 25.16
N ASP A 171 21.01 7.71 25.30
CA ASP A 171 20.06 8.81 25.19
C ASP A 171 20.14 9.61 23.87
N THR A 172 20.96 9.21 22.89
CA THR A 172 21.02 9.91 21.61
C THR A 172 19.79 9.57 20.76
N PRO A 173 18.93 10.54 20.46
CA PRO A 173 17.74 10.30 19.68
C PRO A 173 18.08 9.98 18.22
N VAL A 174 17.58 8.84 17.72
CA VAL A 174 17.80 8.34 16.35
C VAL A 174 17.08 9.21 15.33
N ASN A 175 17.75 9.57 14.23
CA ASN A 175 17.11 10.25 13.13
C ASN A 175 16.13 9.30 12.40
N PRO A 176 14.88 9.71 12.12
CA PRO A 176 13.90 8.85 11.46
C PRO A 176 14.30 8.35 10.07
N LEU A 177 15.13 9.06 9.34
CA LEU A 177 15.65 8.59 8.06
C LEU A 177 16.72 7.51 8.24
N ASP A 178 17.52 7.57 9.29
CA ASP A 178 18.48 6.51 9.62
C ASP A 178 17.74 5.24 10.07
N LEU A 179 16.68 5.37 10.87
CA LEU A 179 15.79 4.26 11.21
C LEU A 179 15.23 3.61 9.95
N LEU A 180 14.73 4.39 8.99
CA LEU A 180 14.20 3.89 7.72
C LEU A 180 15.29 3.17 6.90
N CYS A 181 16.47 3.77 6.75
CA CYS A 181 17.59 3.17 6.01
C CYS A 181 18.06 1.87 6.67
N ALA A 182 18.25 1.85 7.98
CA ALA A 182 18.65 0.66 8.73
C ALA A 182 17.63 -0.47 8.57
N LEU A 183 16.34 -0.15 8.66
CA LEU A 183 15.26 -1.12 8.51
C LEU A 183 15.21 -1.69 7.09
N LEU A 184 15.33 -0.85 6.04
CA LEU A 184 15.35 -1.32 4.65
C LEU A 184 16.58 -2.16 4.36
N LEU A 185 17.78 -1.80 4.88
CA LEU A 185 18.99 -2.58 4.72
C LEU A 185 18.92 -3.94 5.43
N SER A 186 18.15 -4.03 6.51
CA SER A 186 17.94 -5.28 7.28
C SER A 186 16.80 -6.14 6.75
N SER A 187 15.96 -5.63 5.84
CA SER A 187 14.77 -6.32 5.31
C SER A 187 15.06 -7.10 4.03
N ASP A 188 14.31 -8.18 3.80
CA ASP A 188 14.26 -8.86 2.52
C ASP A 188 13.53 -8.02 1.46
N SER A 189 13.63 -8.39 0.20
CA SER A 189 13.04 -7.65 -0.92
C SER A 189 11.51 -7.56 -0.85
N PHE A 190 10.85 -8.50 -0.20
CA PHE A 190 9.39 -8.54 -0.07
C PHE A 190 8.90 -7.65 1.06
N LEU A 191 9.63 -7.59 2.17
CA LEU A 191 9.34 -6.63 3.24
C LEU A 191 9.68 -5.20 2.81
N GLN A 192 10.78 -4.99 2.07
CA GLN A 192 11.10 -3.69 1.46
C GLN A 192 9.95 -3.20 0.58
N GLN A 193 9.39 -4.07 -0.26
CA GLN A 193 8.24 -3.74 -1.11
C GLN A 193 6.99 -3.37 -0.29
N GLU A 194 6.73 -4.11 0.80
CA GLU A 194 5.58 -3.82 1.67
C GLU A 194 5.76 -2.47 2.38
N ILE A 195 6.96 -2.19 2.93
CA ILE A 195 7.29 -0.90 3.56
C ILE A 195 7.05 0.23 2.57
N VAL A 196 7.62 0.16 1.36
CA VAL A 196 7.50 1.20 0.34
C VAL A 196 6.03 1.37 -0.11
N SER A 197 5.29 0.28 -0.27
CA SER A 197 3.86 0.33 -0.61
C SER A 197 3.02 1.01 0.46
N LYS A 198 3.25 0.71 1.74
CA LYS A 198 2.56 1.36 2.87
C LYS A 198 2.97 2.83 3.03
N MET A 199 4.26 3.15 2.86
CA MET A 199 4.74 4.54 2.83
C MET A 199 4.03 5.35 1.73
N SER A 200 3.84 4.76 0.54
CA SER A 200 3.09 5.38 -0.54
C SER A 200 1.65 5.69 -0.14
N LEU A 201 0.96 4.76 0.52
CA LEU A 201 -0.41 4.97 1.01
C LEU A 201 -0.45 6.07 2.09
N CYS A 202 0.55 6.14 2.96
CA CYS A 202 0.67 7.21 3.97
C CYS A 202 1.10 8.56 3.37
N GLN A 203 1.28 8.69 2.07
CA GLN A 203 1.77 9.89 1.38
C GLN A 203 3.20 10.30 1.79
N PHE A 204 4.01 9.37 2.28
CA PHE A 204 5.42 9.62 2.56
C PHE A 204 6.23 9.59 1.27
N ALA A 205 7.30 10.38 1.20
CA ALA A 205 8.29 10.26 0.14
C ALA A 205 8.96 8.88 0.22
N LEU A 206 9.12 8.24 -0.95
CA LEU A 206 9.62 6.87 -1.05
C LEU A 206 11.12 6.87 -1.33
N PRO A 207 11.90 5.96 -0.75
CA PRO A 207 13.30 5.79 -1.07
C PRO A 207 13.45 5.26 -2.50
N LEU A 208 14.13 6.02 -3.36
CA LEU A 208 14.44 5.66 -4.73
C LEU A 208 15.85 5.08 -4.86
N ILE A 209 16.82 5.71 -4.19
CA ILE A 209 18.19 5.19 -4.07
C ILE A 209 18.52 5.07 -2.59
N LEU A 210 18.79 3.86 -2.16
CA LEU A 210 19.19 3.54 -0.79
C LEU A 210 20.71 3.57 -0.71
N PRO A 211 21.32 4.41 0.15
CA PRO A 211 22.75 4.35 0.43
C PRO A 211 23.08 3.06 1.20
N ASP A 212 24.20 2.45 0.84
CA ASP A 212 24.74 1.30 1.57
C ASP A 212 26.20 1.61 1.92
N PRO A 213 26.48 2.06 3.14
CA PRO A 213 27.81 2.43 3.58
C PRO A 213 28.81 1.28 3.62
N GLU A 214 28.34 0.04 3.83
CA GLU A 214 29.23 -1.13 3.93
C GLU A 214 29.75 -1.62 2.60
N ASN A 215 28.86 -1.66 1.58
CA ASN A 215 29.18 -2.27 0.29
C ASN A 215 29.62 -1.26 -0.77
N HIS A 216 29.62 0.03 -0.46
CA HIS A 216 29.92 1.15 -1.37
C HIS A 216 29.05 1.20 -2.63
N TYR A 217 27.99 0.39 -2.71
CA TYR A 217 27.06 0.33 -3.84
C TYR A 217 25.71 0.87 -3.43
N HIS A 218 25.37 2.04 -3.96
CA HIS A 218 24.02 2.56 -3.81
C HIS A 218 23.04 1.69 -4.60
N THR A 219 21.92 1.32 -3.97
CA THR A 219 20.93 0.45 -4.59
C THR A 219 19.72 1.26 -5.04
N PHE A 220 19.40 1.19 -6.32
CA PHE A 220 18.15 1.73 -6.88
C PHE A 220 17.00 0.75 -6.60
N LEU A 221 15.92 1.21 -5.95
CA LEU A 221 14.81 0.40 -5.47
C LEU A 221 13.68 0.31 -6.51
N LEU A 222 13.88 -0.46 -7.58
CA LEU A 222 12.86 -0.70 -8.60
C LEU A 222 11.83 -1.74 -8.15
N TRP A 223 12.32 -2.91 -7.66
CA TRP A 223 11.47 -3.98 -7.15
C TRP A 223 10.60 -3.52 -5.98
N ALA A 224 11.21 -2.86 -5.01
CA ALA A 224 10.49 -2.34 -3.85
C ALA A 224 9.35 -1.40 -4.24
N MET A 225 9.49 -0.64 -5.32
CA MET A 225 8.46 0.29 -5.81
C MET A 225 7.37 -0.38 -6.66
N ARG A 226 7.54 -1.60 -7.14
CA ARG A 226 6.56 -2.25 -8.04
C ARG A 226 5.17 -2.39 -7.44
N GLY A 227 5.07 -2.47 -6.12
CA GLY A 227 3.79 -2.50 -5.42
C GLY A 227 3.06 -1.16 -5.35
N THR A 228 3.65 -0.07 -5.85
CA THR A 228 3.07 1.27 -5.78
C THR A 228 2.05 1.50 -6.90
N VAL A 229 0.77 1.33 -6.55
CA VAL A 229 -0.37 1.58 -7.44
C VAL A 229 -1.17 2.76 -6.90
N ARG A 230 -1.52 3.72 -7.74
CA ARG A 230 -2.25 4.94 -7.35
C ARG A 230 -3.41 5.20 -8.30
N THR A 231 -4.48 5.75 -7.73
CA THR A 231 -5.67 6.16 -8.48
C THR A 231 -5.69 7.68 -8.58
N TRP A 232 -5.86 8.23 -9.77
CA TRP A 232 -5.90 9.68 -10.01
C TRP A 232 -6.89 10.05 -11.10
N GLY A 233 -7.35 11.31 -11.12
CA GLY A 233 -8.30 11.84 -12.10
C GLY A 233 -7.60 12.47 -13.30
N SER A 234 -8.16 12.31 -14.50
CA SER A 234 -7.69 13.00 -15.72
C SER A 234 -8.53 14.24 -16.01
N GLN A 235 -7.88 15.33 -16.44
CA GLN A 235 -8.57 16.51 -16.99
C GLN A 235 -8.60 16.46 -18.52
N PRO A 236 -9.66 16.98 -19.17
CA PRO A 236 -10.94 17.41 -18.61
C PRO A 236 -11.81 16.22 -18.23
N PRO A 237 -12.72 16.36 -17.28
CA PRO A 237 -13.66 15.31 -16.92
C PRO A 237 -14.69 15.14 -18.05
N ARG A 238 -14.33 14.38 -19.09
CA ARG A 238 -15.24 14.10 -20.22
C ARG A 238 -16.39 13.19 -19.80
N VAL A 239 -16.25 12.50 -18.68
CA VAL A 239 -17.30 11.68 -18.06
C VAL A 239 -17.13 11.77 -16.56
N MET A 240 -18.17 12.12 -15.84
CA MET A 240 -18.20 12.19 -14.38
C MET A 240 -17.71 10.85 -13.79
N GLY A 241 -16.49 10.83 -13.17
CA GLY A 241 -15.97 9.66 -12.48
C GLY A 241 -14.87 8.84 -13.19
N SER A 242 -14.22 9.34 -14.24
CA SER A 242 -13.09 8.62 -14.86
C SER A 242 -11.81 8.74 -14.01
N PHE A 243 -11.72 7.95 -12.97
CA PHE A 243 -10.46 7.74 -12.27
C PHE A 243 -9.65 6.66 -12.98
N ARG A 244 -8.35 6.93 -13.16
CA ARG A 244 -7.38 5.98 -13.70
C ARG A 244 -6.57 5.40 -12.54
N GLU A 245 -6.42 4.09 -12.52
CA GLU A 245 -5.55 3.39 -11.60
C GLU A 245 -4.32 2.93 -12.37
N ASP A 246 -3.15 3.43 -11.99
CA ASP A 246 -1.89 3.16 -12.67
C ASP A 246 -0.81 2.69 -11.70
N SER A 247 0.09 1.83 -12.19
CA SER A 247 1.36 1.56 -11.55
C SER A 247 2.28 2.77 -11.70
N MET A 248 2.75 3.33 -10.59
CA MET A 248 3.65 4.48 -10.60
C MET A 248 5.02 4.14 -11.20
N VAL A 249 5.39 2.86 -11.22
CA VAL A 249 6.65 2.39 -11.84
C VAL A 249 6.60 2.51 -13.37
N LEU A 250 5.42 2.33 -13.97
CA LEU A 250 5.23 2.36 -15.42
C LEU A 250 4.74 3.72 -15.94
N SER A 251 4.15 4.52 -15.06
CA SER A 251 3.60 5.83 -15.42
C SER A 251 4.70 6.83 -15.72
N ARG A 252 4.66 7.43 -16.91
CA ARG A 252 5.63 8.45 -17.35
C ARG A 252 5.17 9.83 -16.93
N ALA A 253 5.99 10.50 -16.13
CA ALA A 253 5.74 11.85 -15.65
C ALA A 253 6.99 12.73 -15.81
N PRO A 254 6.84 14.07 -15.92
CA PRO A 254 7.96 14.98 -15.77
C PRO A 254 8.50 14.90 -14.35
N ALA A 255 9.84 14.87 -14.22
CA ALA A 255 10.53 14.75 -12.95
C ALA A 255 11.28 16.03 -12.60
N PHE A 256 11.16 16.48 -11.35
CA PHE A 256 11.78 17.68 -10.82
C PHE A 256 12.65 17.32 -9.62
N ALA A 257 13.96 17.54 -9.69
CA ALA A 257 14.86 17.23 -8.61
C ALA A 257 15.21 18.49 -7.80
N PHE A 258 15.27 18.32 -6.49
CA PHE A 258 15.75 19.35 -5.56
C PHE A 258 17.00 18.84 -4.86
N VAL A 259 18.07 19.60 -4.96
CA VAL A 259 19.38 19.24 -4.42
C VAL A 259 19.96 20.42 -3.64
N ARG A 260 20.90 20.14 -2.76
CA ARG A 260 21.59 21.16 -1.97
C ARG A 260 23.08 21.13 -2.28
N MET A 261 23.68 22.29 -2.35
CA MET A 261 25.10 22.49 -2.46
C MET A 261 25.58 23.26 -1.22
N GLU A 262 26.51 22.70 -0.46
CA GLU A 262 26.96 23.19 0.84
C GLU A 262 25.82 23.40 1.88
N VAL A 263 26.13 24.07 2.97
CA VAL A 263 25.17 24.42 4.02
C VAL A 263 24.29 25.56 3.51
N SER A 264 22.98 25.35 3.47
CA SER A 264 22.01 26.40 3.15
C SER A 264 21.08 26.65 4.34
N SER A 265 20.77 27.92 4.57
CA SER A 265 19.82 28.36 5.59
C SER A 265 18.39 27.88 5.32
N ASN A 266 18.05 27.63 4.04
CA ASN A 266 16.74 27.17 3.64
C ASN A 266 16.60 25.64 3.72
N SER A 267 15.49 25.17 4.30
CA SER A 267 15.14 23.77 4.28
C SER A 267 14.59 23.37 2.90
N LYS A 268 15.35 22.55 2.16
CA LYS A 268 14.97 22.02 0.86
C LYS A 268 13.70 21.17 0.92
N SER A 269 13.63 20.28 1.89
CA SER A 269 12.51 19.35 2.06
C SER A 269 11.22 20.06 2.47
N GLN A 270 11.33 21.13 3.27
CA GLN A 270 10.19 21.99 3.60
C GLN A 270 9.68 22.70 2.34
N LEU A 271 10.58 23.27 1.52
CA LEU A 271 10.19 23.89 0.25
C LEU A 271 9.46 22.90 -0.66
N LEU A 272 9.92 21.64 -0.73
CA LEU A 272 9.23 20.59 -1.48
C LEU A 272 7.82 20.32 -0.93
N ASN A 273 7.67 20.21 0.38
CA ASN A 273 6.37 20.05 1.01
C ASN A 273 5.44 21.23 0.69
N ASP A 274 5.95 22.46 0.78
CA ASP A 274 5.18 23.66 0.45
C ASP A 274 4.75 23.68 -1.04
N VAL A 275 5.62 23.22 -1.95
CA VAL A 275 5.29 23.12 -3.38
C VAL A 275 4.20 22.11 -3.63
N LEU A 276 4.16 21.00 -2.89
CA LEU A 276 3.18 19.92 -3.02
C LEU A 276 1.88 20.18 -2.27
N SER A 277 1.87 21.06 -1.28
CA SER A 277 0.72 21.30 -0.39
C SER A 277 -0.38 22.11 -1.08
N PRO A 278 -1.61 21.62 -1.21
CA PRO A 278 -2.71 22.39 -1.78
C PRO A 278 -3.18 23.46 -0.77
N GLY A 279 -3.04 24.75 -1.14
CA GLY A 279 -3.63 25.92 -0.50
C GLY A 279 -3.50 25.98 1.02
N HIS A 280 -4.53 25.57 1.75
CA HIS A 280 -4.65 25.69 3.20
C HIS A 280 -4.23 24.44 4.00
N ARG A 281 -3.74 23.39 3.34
CA ARG A 281 -3.34 22.14 3.99
C ARG A 281 -1.86 21.89 3.79
N GLN A 282 -1.12 21.85 4.88
CA GLN A 282 0.27 21.43 4.86
C GLN A 282 0.33 19.91 4.63
N GLN A 283 1.10 19.51 3.63
CA GLN A 283 1.33 18.11 3.30
C GLN A 283 2.81 17.79 3.43
N ASP A 284 3.19 17.15 4.51
CA ASP A 284 4.57 16.83 4.80
C ASP A 284 4.96 15.47 4.21
N CYS A 285 5.16 15.39 2.88
CA CYS A 285 5.65 14.18 2.23
C CYS A 285 7.10 13.88 2.60
N PHE A 286 7.96 14.90 2.59
CA PHE A 286 9.39 14.80 2.87
C PHE A 286 9.67 15.18 4.31
N TRP A 287 10.49 14.36 4.99
CA TRP A 287 10.98 14.69 6.32
C TRP A 287 11.84 15.95 6.29
N HIS A 288 11.70 16.87 7.25
CA HIS A 288 12.48 18.10 7.33
C HIS A 288 12.84 18.47 8.77
N ARG A 289 13.81 19.39 8.92
CA ARG A 289 14.39 19.74 10.23
C ARG A 289 13.42 20.32 11.25
N ASP A 290 12.32 20.92 10.80
CA ASP A 290 11.35 21.55 11.71
C ASP A 290 10.29 20.55 12.22
N LEU A 291 10.38 19.28 11.81
CA LEU A 291 9.63 18.17 12.38
C LEU A 291 10.39 17.56 13.57
N ASN A 292 9.67 16.82 14.41
CA ASN A 292 10.25 16.16 15.58
C ASN A 292 11.51 15.37 15.21
N LEU A 293 12.63 15.58 15.95
CA LEU A 293 13.94 14.99 15.66
C LEU A 293 14.55 15.34 14.30
N GLY A 294 13.98 16.28 13.56
CA GLY A 294 14.49 16.68 12.23
C GLY A 294 15.82 17.42 12.30
N THR A 295 16.20 17.96 13.47
CA THR A 295 17.49 18.60 13.73
C THR A 295 18.62 17.63 14.01
N ASN A 296 18.31 16.35 14.33
CA ASN A 296 19.33 15.36 14.62
C ASN A 296 20.19 15.07 13.39
N PRO A 297 21.49 14.90 13.54
CA PRO A 297 22.35 14.51 12.44
C PRO A 297 21.89 13.18 11.84
N ARG A 298 22.16 13.01 10.55
CA ARG A 298 21.97 11.74 9.86
C ARG A 298 23.33 11.03 9.82
N GLU A 299 23.34 9.78 10.26
CA GLU A 299 24.56 8.97 10.31
C GLU A 299 24.72 8.09 9.06
N ILE A 300 23.61 7.53 8.55
CA ILE A 300 23.63 6.61 7.41
C ILE A 300 22.71 7.02 6.26
N ALA A 301 21.79 7.95 6.46
CA ALA A 301 20.80 8.35 5.45
C ALA A 301 21.27 9.45 4.48
N ASP A 302 22.50 9.95 4.60
CA ASP A 302 23.04 10.88 3.61
C ASP A 302 23.34 10.12 2.30
N GLY A 303 22.98 10.74 1.15
CA GLY A 303 22.98 10.07 -0.15
C GLY A 303 21.67 9.39 -0.51
N LEU A 304 20.71 9.30 0.40
CA LEU A 304 19.35 8.82 0.10
C LEU A 304 18.70 9.76 -0.93
N VAL A 305 18.16 9.16 -2.00
CA VAL A 305 17.28 9.87 -2.94
C VAL A 305 15.85 9.43 -2.70
N GLU A 306 14.99 10.38 -2.44
CA GLU A 306 13.56 10.14 -2.23
C GLU A 306 12.75 10.63 -3.42
N ILE A 307 11.60 9.98 -3.67
CA ILE A 307 10.63 10.37 -4.67
C ILE A 307 9.24 10.52 -4.07
N SER A 308 8.51 11.53 -4.48
CA SER A 308 7.07 11.69 -4.22
C SER A 308 6.37 12.18 -5.49
N TRP A 309 5.09 11.88 -5.64
CA TRP A 309 4.30 12.31 -6.80
C TRP A 309 3.20 13.27 -6.38
N PHE A 310 3.02 14.30 -7.20
CA PHE A 310 1.75 15.01 -7.26
C PHE A 310 0.83 14.29 -8.23
N LEU A 311 -0.39 14.00 -7.83
CA LEU A 311 -1.41 13.31 -8.61
C LEU A 311 -2.68 14.17 -8.62
N PRO A 312 -3.21 14.55 -9.80
CA PRO A 312 -4.40 15.39 -9.86
C PRO A 312 -5.66 14.60 -9.45
N SER A 313 -6.59 15.31 -8.83
CA SER A 313 -7.92 14.79 -8.51
C SER A 313 -8.88 14.82 -9.71
N GLY A 314 -8.52 15.54 -10.78
CA GLY A 314 -9.37 15.85 -11.92
C GLY A 314 -10.29 17.06 -11.70
N ARG A 315 -10.11 17.80 -10.60
CA ARG A 315 -10.87 19.00 -10.23
C ARG A 315 -9.97 20.22 -10.34
N GLU A 316 -10.30 21.14 -11.25
CA GLU A 316 -9.50 22.35 -11.53
C GLU A 316 -9.36 23.28 -10.32
N ASP A 317 -10.37 23.29 -9.42
CA ASP A 317 -10.41 24.09 -8.21
C ASP A 317 -9.47 23.58 -7.09
N LEU A 318 -9.06 22.32 -7.15
CA LEU A 318 -8.23 21.68 -6.12
C LEU A 318 -6.82 21.32 -6.60
N ASP A 319 -6.64 21.15 -7.91
CA ASP A 319 -5.39 20.64 -8.46
C ASP A 319 -4.37 21.77 -8.67
N ILE A 320 -3.21 21.66 -8.05
CA ILE A 320 -2.08 22.59 -8.24
C ILE A 320 -1.49 22.44 -9.63
N PHE A 321 -1.43 21.22 -10.14
CA PHE A 321 -0.93 20.88 -11.46
C PHE A 321 -1.94 20.01 -12.21
N PRO A 322 -2.04 20.14 -13.56
CA PRO A 322 -3.06 19.44 -14.33
C PRO A 322 -2.75 17.97 -14.61
N GLU A 323 -1.54 17.52 -14.34
CA GLU A 323 -1.05 16.18 -14.66
C GLU A 323 -0.14 15.62 -13.56
N PRO A 324 0.08 14.28 -13.53
CA PRO A 324 1.02 13.67 -12.60
C PRO A 324 2.44 14.21 -12.77
N MET A 325 3.12 14.49 -11.66
CA MET A 325 4.50 14.98 -11.63
C MET A 325 5.29 14.25 -10.55
N ALA A 326 6.56 13.94 -10.83
CA ALA A 326 7.48 13.35 -9.88
C ALA A 326 8.41 14.40 -9.27
N PHE A 327 8.58 14.37 -7.97
CA PHE A 327 9.48 15.25 -7.21
C PHE A 327 10.52 14.41 -6.50
N LEU A 328 11.79 14.74 -6.72
CA LEU A 328 12.96 14.01 -6.24
C LEU A 328 13.74 14.86 -5.24
N ASN A 329 14.20 14.26 -4.17
CA ASN A 329 14.94 14.89 -3.10
C ASN A 329 16.23 14.12 -2.81
N LEU A 330 17.41 14.69 -3.06
CA LEU A 330 18.69 14.10 -2.66
C LEU A 330 19.05 14.56 -1.24
N ARG A 331 19.20 13.65 -0.30
CA ARG A 331 19.69 13.95 1.05
C ARG A 331 21.22 14.17 1.02
N GLY A 332 21.71 15.07 1.87
CA GLY A 332 23.11 15.45 1.88
C GLY A 332 23.47 16.49 0.82
N ASP A 333 24.76 16.64 0.56
CA ASP A 333 25.36 17.58 -0.37
C ASP A 333 25.69 16.92 -1.73
N ILE A 334 25.54 17.65 -2.84
CA ILE A 334 25.84 17.11 -4.17
C ILE A 334 27.32 16.82 -4.38
N GLY A 335 28.22 17.52 -3.68
CA GLY A 335 29.66 17.30 -3.78
C GLY A 335 30.06 15.94 -3.22
N SER A 336 29.41 15.49 -2.16
CA SER A 336 29.61 14.17 -1.54
C SER A 336 28.85 13.04 -2.26
N HIS A 337 27.75 13.38 -2.95
CA HIS A 337 26.86 12.40 -3.57
C HIS A 337 26.73 12.62 -5.08
N TRP A 338 27.89 12.71 -5.74
CA TRP A 338 27.98 13.07 -7.15
C TRP A 338 27.33 12.05 -8.09
N LEU A 339 27.40 10.76 -7.79
CA LEU A 339 26.80 9.72 -8.61
C LEU A 339 25.28 9.83 -8.64
N GLN A 340 24.66 10.04 -7.49
CA GLN A 340 23.21 10.28 -7.37
C GLN A 340 22.80 11.56 -8.11
N PHE A 341 23.61 12.63 -7.99
CA PHE A 341 23.38 13.86 -8.73
C PHE A 341 23.45 13.66 -10.24
N LYS A 342 24.44 12.91 -10.75
CA LYS A 342 24.51 12.53 -12.18
C LYS A 342 23.25 11.83 -12.64
N LEU A 343 22.76 10.85 -11.87
CA LEU A 343 21.50 10.18 -12.21
C LEU A 343 20.34 11.19 -12.26
N LEU A 344 20.23 12.06 -11.26
CA LEU A 344 19.18 13.09 -11.23
C LEU A 344 19.24 14.00 -12.46
N THR A 345 20.43 14.31 -13.00
CA THR A 345 20.57 15.10 -14.22
C THR A 345 20.10 14.35 -15.48
N GLU A 346 20.22 13.03 -15.49
CA GLU A 346 19.75 12.23 -16.63
C GLU A 346 18.24 11.99 -16.64
N ILE A 347 17.60 11.99 -15.48
CA ILE A 347 16.19 11.64 -15.36
C ILE A 347 15.26 12.84 -15.19
N SER A 348 15.77 13.99 -14.74
CA SER A 348 14.93 15.16 -14.43
C SER A 348 14.68 16.05 -15.65
N SER A 349 13.50 16.68 -15.67
CA SER A 349 13.15 17.76 -16.60
C SER A 349 13.77 19.09 -16.16
N ALA A 350 13.84 19.30 -14.84
CA ALA A 350 14.55 20.43 -14.25
C ALA A 350 15.10 20.06 -12.87
N ILE A 351 16.20 20.73 -12.48
CA ILE A 351 16.86 20.60 -11.18
C ILE A 351 16.91 21.96 -10.50
N PHE A 352 16.44 22.00 -9.25
CA PHE A 352 16.52 23.16 -8.37
C PHE A 352 17.69 22.95 -7.39
N ILE A 353 18.70 23.81 -7.47
CA ILE A 353 19.92 23.75 -6.66
C ILE A 353 19.84 24.84 -5.59
N LEU A 354 19.71 24.43 -4.33
CA LEU A 354 19.73 25.35 -3.19
C LEU A 354 21.19 25.55 -2.76
N THR A 355 21.61 26.80 -2.72
CA THR A 355 22.96 27.16 -2.28
C THR A 355 22.99 28.59 -1.76
N ASP A 356 23.83 28.83 -0.77
CA ASP A 356 24.12 30.18 -0.27
C ASP A 356 25.42 30.71 -0.90
N ASN A 357 26.27 29.80 -1.46
CA ASN A 357 27.57 30.10 -2.02
C ASN A 357 27.93 29.11 -3.14
N ILE A 358 28.79 29.53 -4.11
CA ILE A 358 29.38 28.67 -5.10
C ILE A 358 30.90 28.87 -5.09
N SER A 359 31.66 27.87 -4.64
CA SER A 359 33.10 27.86 -4.62
C SER A 359 33.71 27.46 -5.96
N LYS A 360 35.01 27.57 -6.09
CA LYS A 360 35.76 27.12 -7.27
C LYS A 360 35.59 25.61 -7.52
N LYS A 361 35.53 24.80 -6.45
CA LYS A 361 35.34 23.35 -6.52
C LYS A 361 33.98 23.01 -7.15
N GLU A 362 32.95 23.64 -6.69
CA GLU A 362 31.56 23.43 -7.16
C GLU A 362 31.34 23.95 -8.56
N TYR A 363 31.96 25.09 -8.90
CA TYR A 363 31.98 25.58 -10.28
C TYR A 363 32.56 24.54 -11.24
N LYS A 364 33.72 23.90 -10.89
CA LYS A 364 34.28 22.84 -11.71
C LYS A 364 33.33 21.66 -11.86
N LEU A 365 32.75 21.21 -10.76
CA LEU A 365 31.79 20.11 -10.76
C LEU A 365 30.56 20.39 -11.66
N LEU A 366 29.93 21.55 -11.49
CA LEU A 366 28.76 21.92 -12.29
C LEU A 366 29.12 22.18 -13.76
N SER A 367 30.32 22.69 -14.03
CA SER A 367 30.78 22.89 -15.40
C SER A 367 30.94 21.59 -16.20
N SER A 368 31.16 20.45 -15.52
CA SER A 368 31.17 19.12 -16.15
C SER A 368 29.81 18.70 -16.69
N MET A 369 28.71 19.32 -16.25
CA MET A 369 27.36 19.09 -16.76
C MET A 369 27.04 19.83 -18.06
N LYS A 370 28.00 20.49 -18.67
CA LYS A 370 27.91 21.16 -19.96
C LYS A 370 27.31 20.19 -21.00
N GLY A 371 26.24 20.63 -21.68
CA GLY A 371 25.55 19.83 -22.70
C GLY A 371 24.40 18.97 -22.19
N SER A 372 24.15 18.94 -20.89
CA SER A 372 22.92 18.30 -20.36
C SER A 372 21.67 18.95 -20.95
N ALA A 373 20.65 18.13 -21.26
CA ALA A 373 19.35 18.60 -21.72
C ALA A 373 18.45 19.09 -20.57
N THR A 374 18.87 18.91 -19.34
CA THR A 374 18.14 19.26 -18.11
C THR A 374 18.26 20.76 -17.83
N LYS A 375 17.17 21.40 -17.43
CA LYS A 375 17.15 22.80 -17.02
C LYS A 375 17.59 22.94 -15.57
N TYR A 376 18.45 23.89 -15.28
CA TYR A 376 18.97 24.16 -13.92
C TYR A 376 18.38 25.47 -13.39
N TYR A 377 17.95 25.46 -12.14
CA TYR A 377 17.45 26.63 -11.41
C TYR A 377 18.21 26.74 -10.11
N PHE A 378 18.79 27.92 -9.83
CA PHE A 378 19.48 28.18 -8.57
C PHE A 378 18.57 28.92 -7.61
N ILE A 379 18.49 28.45 -6.37
CA ILE A 379 17.76 29.09 -5.28
C ILE A 379 18.78 29.60 -4.28
N LEU A 380 18.91 30.94 -4.19
CA LEU A 380 19.85 31.63 -3.33
C LEU A 380 19.14 32.17 -2.10
N SER A 381 19.80 32.07 -0.93
CA SER A 381 19.36 32.76 0.29
C SER A 381 19.98 34.16 0.36
N PRO A 382 19.29 35.17 0.87
CA PRO A 382 19.89 36.47 1.09
C PRO A 382 20.94 36.40 2.21
N TYR A 383 22.16 36.67 1.87
CA TYR A 383 23.26 36.72 2.84
C TYR A 383 23.20 38.01 3.68
N ARG A 384 23.18 37.92 5.02
CA ARG A 384 23.34 39.05 5.90
C ARG A 384 24.84 39.35 6.08
N GLY A 385 25.35 40.26 5.28
CA GLY A 385 26.59 40.97 5.58
C GLY A 385 27.91 40.27 5.28
N LYS A 386 28.35 40.28 4.04
CA LYS A 386 29.73 40.45 3.51
C LYS A 386 29.69 40.34 1.98
N ARG A 387 30.56 41.10 1.27
CA ARG A 387 30.60 41.17 -0.19
C ARG A 387 30.51 39.79 -0.86
N ASN A 388 29.53 39.62 -1.75
CA ASN A 388 29.24 38.37 -2.45
C ASN A 388 30.29 38.11 -3.57
N THR A 389 31.44 37.50 -3.22
CA THR A 389 32.39 36.98 -4.21
C THR A 389 31.81 35.83 -5.04
N ASN A 390 30.67 35.34 -4.67
CA ASN A 390 30.08 34.08 -5.11
C ASN A 390 29.20 34.19 -6.34
N LEU A 391 28.70 35.35 -6.65
CA LEU A 391 27.97 35.63 -7.89
C LEU A 391 28.87 35.56 -9.12
N ARG A 392 30.21 35.72 -8.98
CA ARG A 392 31.17 35.57 -10.07
C ARG A 392 31.11 34.16 -10.70
N PHE A 393 31.10 33.11 -9.89
CA PHE A 393 31.05 31.75 -10.42
C PHE A 393 29.67 31.40 -10.99
N LEU A 394 28.58 31.90 -10.38
CA LEU A 394 27.23 31.73 -10.91
C LEU A 394 27.10 32.41 -12.31
N ASN A 395 27.59 33.64 -12.45
CA ASN A 395 27.56 34.33 -13.75
C ASN A 395 28.36 33.59 -14.82
N ARG A 396 29.47 32.93 -14.45
CA ARG A 396 30.23 32.05 -15.37
C ARG A 396 29.49 30.74 -15.69
N LEU A 397 28.64 30.22 -14.80
CA LEU A 397 27.83 29.01 -15.03
C LEU A 397 26.64 29.26 -15.96
N ILE A 398 26.07 30.46 -15.97
CA ILE A 398 24.94 30.82 -16.81
C ILE A 398 25.12 30.42 -18.28
N PRO A 399 26.20 30.82 -18.97
CA PRO A 399 26.40 30.43 -20.36
C PRO A 399 26.79 28.94 -20.51
N VAL A 400 27.48 28.36 -19.53
CA VAL A 400 27.95 26.97 -19.56
C VAL A 400 26.77 26.01 -19.50
N LEU A 401 25.77 26.29 -18.65
CA LEU A 401 24.60 25.47 -18.45
C LEU A 401 23.41 25.93 -19.31
N LYS A 402 23.60 26.86 -20.24
CA LYS A 402 22.55 27.43 -21.12
C LYS A 402 21.37 28.00 -20.32
N MET A 403 21.66 28.73 -19.27
CA MET A 403 20.69 29.41 -18.43
C MET A 403 20.52 30.87 -18.84
N ASP A 404 19.53 31.51 -18.29
CA ASP A 404 19.35 32.97 -18.29
C ASP A 404 19.09 33.45 -16.84
N HIS A 405 18.90 34.76 -16.66
CA HIS A 405 18.69 35.33 -15.33
C HIS A 405 17.38 34.85 -14.65
N SER A 406 16.39 34.40 -15.42
CA SER A 406 15.13 33.84 -14.86
C SER A 406 15.36 32.50 -14.14
N HIS A 407 16.47 31.83 -14.39
CA HIS A 407 16.87 30.58 -13.73
C HIS A 407 17.47 30.80 -12.33
N VAL A 408 17.66 32.07 -11.91
CA VAL A 408 18.21 32.41 -10.60
C VAL A 408 17.09 33.00 -9.72
N LEU A 409 16.74 32.29 -8.67
CA LEU A 409 15.68 32.62 -7.72
C LEU A 409 16.30 33.08 -6.40
N VAL A 410 15.94 34.27 -5.92
CA VAL A 410 16.39 34.78 -4.63
C VAL A 410 15.21 34.78 -3.64
N LYS A 411 15.38 34.14 -2.50
CA LYS A 411 14.40 34.16 -1.41
C LYS A 411 14.71 35.33 -0.47
N VAL A 412 14.01 36.45 -0.62
CA VAL A 412 14.39 37.76 0.00
C VAL A 412 14.06 37.88 1.48
N SER A 413 13.02 37.19 1.98
CA SER A 413 12.69 37.19 3.43
C SER A 413 11.81 36.01 3.81
N SER A 414 11.78 35.68 5.11
CA SER A 414 10.88 34.66 5.66
C SER A 414 9.39 35.02 5.54
N THR A 415 9.06 36.31 5.37
CA THR A 415 7.69 36.82 5.25
C THR A 415 7.05 36.61 3.88
N ASP A 416 7.83 36.37 2.82
CA ASP A 416 7.33 36.13 1.47
C ASP A 416 7.43 34.65 1.03
N SER A 417 7.27 33.70 1.97
CA SER A 417 7.39 32.27 1.62
C SER A 417 6.31 31.82 0.66
N VAL A 418 5.08 32.32 0.79
CA VAL A 418 3.94 31.97 -0.07
C VAL A 418 4.15 32.46 -1.52
N GLY A 419 4.60 33.72 -1.70
CA GLY A 419 4.93 34.27 -3.01
C GLY A 419 6.10 33.54 -3.66
N PHE A 420 7.10 33.14 -2.88
CA PHE A 420 8.21 32.31 -3.38
C PHE A 420 7.76 30.94 -3.86
N VAL A 421 6.94 30.23 -3.09
CA VAL A 421 6.37 28.93 -3.47
C VAL A 421 5.53 29.05 -4.74
N ARG A 422 4.70 30.10 -4.87
CA ARG A 422 3.94 30.36 -6.10
C ARG A 422 4.86 30.52 -7.31
N ARG A 423 6.00 31.22 -7.18
CA ARG A 423 7.00 31.33 -8.26
C ARG A 423 7.61 29.97 -8.65
N VAL A 424 7.98 29.15 -7.66
CA VAL A 424 8.50 27.80 -7.92
C VAL A 424 7.46 26.94 -8.64
N ARG A 425 6.20 26.98 -8.21
CA ARG A 425 5.08 26.29 -8.87
C ARG A 425 4.88 26.77 -10.32
N ALA A 426 4.95 28.08 -10.54
CA ALA A 426 4.83 28.66 -11.88
C ALA A 426 5.95 28.19 -12.82
N ILE A 427 7.18 28.07 -12.31
CA ILE A 427 8.32 27.53 -13.08
C ILE A 427 8.08 26.06 -13.41
N VAL A 428 7.68 25.24 -12.43
CA VAL A 428 7.35 23.83 -12.64
C VAL A 428 6.28 23.70 -13.73
N ALA A 429 5.20 24.46 -13.64
CA ALA A 429 4.14 24.48 -14.63
C ALA A 429 4.62 24.97 -16.02
N HIS A 430 5.51 25.95 -16.06
CA HIS A 430 6.09 26.44 -17.32
C HIS A 430 6.98 25.36 -17.99
N VAL A 431 7.84 24.70 -17.22
CA VAL A 431 8.68 23.61 -17.73
C VAL A 431 7.84 22.47 -18.28
N THR A 432 6.73 22.14 -17.62
CA THR A 432 5.82 21.05 -18.01
C THR A 432 5.08 21.34 -19.32
N ARG A 433 4.69 22.61 -19.55
CA ARG A 433 4.05 23.05 -20.81
C ARG A 433 5.00 23.06 -22.01
N SER A 434 6.32 23.16 -21.78
CA SER A 434 7.35 23.05 -22.81
C SER A 434 7.61 21.57 -23.12
N PRO A 435 8.16 21.23 -24.29
CA PRO A 435 8.66 19.89 -24.54
C PRO A 435 9.69 19.51 -23.46
N CYS A 436 9.30 18.65 -22.53
CA CYS A 436 10.13 18.20 -21.43
C CYS A 436 10.25 16.67 -21.40
N ARG A 437 11.31 16.19 -20.75
CA ARG A 437 11.54 14.77 -20.56
C ARG A 437 10.48 14.20 -19.62
N ARG A 438 9.84 13.09 -20.03
CA ARG A 438 8.93 12.31 -19.20
C ARG A 438 9.51 10.94 -19.00
N VAL A 439 9.64 10.53 -17.77
CA VAL A 439 10.30 9.28 -17.38
C VAL A 439 9.40 8.49 -16.44
N SER A 440 9.43 7.17 -16.58
CA SER A 440 8.91 6.22 -15.62
C SER A 440 10.02 5.81 -14.64
N VAL A 441 9.66 5.16 -13.53
CA VAL A 441 10.66 4.62 -12.61
C VAL A 441 11.51 3.54 -13.30
N GLU A 442 10.94 2.77 -14.25
CA GLU A 442 11.71 1.83 -15.09
C GLU A 442 12.72 2.56 -15.98
N ASP A 443 12.36 3.70 -16.58
CA ASP A 443 13.30 4.51 -17.35
C ASP A 443 14.43 5.05 -16.46
N MET A 444 14.11 5.45 -15.21
CA MET A 444 15.08 5.89 -14.20
C MET A 444 16.05 4.75 -13.81
N ALA A 445 15.53 3.52 -13.60
CA ALA A 445 16.35 2.35 -13.32
C ALA A 445 17.29 2.01 -14.47
N ASN A 446 16.84 2.16 -15.73
CA ASN A 446 17.70 1.96 -16.90
C ASN A 446 18.82 3.00 -16.97
N ALA A 447 18.56 4.24 -16.56
CA ALA A 447 19.62 5.26 -16.42
C ALA A 447 20.59 4.91 -15.27
N ALA A 448 20.05 4.41 -14.14
CA ALA A 448 20.87 3.96 -13.01
C ALA A 448 21.82 2.82 -13.39
N ARG A 449 21.35 1.82 -14.14
CA ARG A 449 22.19 0.72 -14.66
C ARG A 449 23.34 1.23 -15.53
N LYS A 450 23.08 2.22 -16.41
CA LYS A 450 24.10 2.82 -17.27
C LYS A 450 25.19 3.55 -16.47
N LEU A 451 24.84 4.06 -15.30
CA LEU A 451 25.78 4.73 -14.39
C LEU A 451 26.46 3.77 -13.40
N GLY A 452 26.21 2.46 -13.50
CA GLY A 452 26.79 1.43 -12.62
C GLY A 452 26.14 1.30 -11.25
N LEU A 453 24.95 1.88 -11.04
CA LEU A 453 24.17 1.66 -9.83
C LEU A 453 23.56 0.26 -9.83
N LYS A 454 23.58 -0.40 -8.67
CA LYS A 454 22.88 -1.67 -8.48
C LYS A 454 21.36 -1.42 -8.50
N VAL A 455 20.61 -2.31 -9.15
CA VAL A 455 19.14 -2.30 -9.12
C VAL A 455 18.65 -3.56 -8.41
N ASP A 456 17.76 -3.41 -7.44
CA ASP A 456 17.27 -4.49 -6.59
C ASP A 456 16.54 -5.62 -7.36
N GLU A 457 16.00 -5.28 -8.53
CA GLU A 457 15.29 -6.22 -9.42
C GLU A 457 16.26 -7.11 -10.24
N ASP A 458 17.54 -6.78 -10.32
CA ASP A 458 18.50 -7.44 -11.22
C ASP A 458 19.08 -8.74 -10.64
N CYS A 459 18.58 -9.24 -9.52
CA CYS A 459 18.99 -10.55 -9.02
C CYS A 459 18.50 -11.69 -9.92
N GLU A 460 19.30 -12.75 -10.03
CA GLU A 460 19.02 -13.88 -10.93
C GLU A 460 17.67 -14.54 -10.71
N GLU A 461 17.26 -14.71 -9.44
CA GLU A 461 15.98 -15.31 -9.08
C GLU A 461 14.79 -14.47 -9.59
N CYS A 462 14.89 -13.14 -9.46
CA CYS A 462 13.87 -12.23 -9.95
C CYS A 462 13.78 -12.25 -11.47
N GLN A 463 14.92 -12.27 -12.17
CA GLN A 463 14.96 -12.32 -13.63
C GLN A 463 14.42 -13.63 -14.18
N ARG A 464 14.82 -14.79 -13.62
CA ARG A 464 14.26 -16.11 -14.02
C ARG A 464 12.74 -16.16 -13.82
N ALA A 465 12.26 -15.65 -12.69
CA ALA A 465 10.83 -15.56 -12.39
C ALA A 465 10.09 -14.66 -13.40
N LYS A 466 10.67 -13.53 -13.78
CA LYS A 466 10.14 -12.60 -14.78
C LYS A 466 10.03 -13.25 -16.15
N ASP A 467 11.11 -13.90 -16.61
CA ASP A 467 11.15 -14.56 -17.91
C ASP A 467 10.05 -15.64 -18.02
N ARG A 468 9.85 -16.41 -16.96
CA ARG A 468 8.79 -17.43 -16.90
C ARG A 468 7.39 -16.81 -16.97
N MET A 469 7.13 -15.75 -16.23
CA MET A 469 5.87 -15.01 -16.31
C MET A 469 5.65 -14.45 -17.72
N GLU A 470 6.67 -13.87 -18.35
CA GLU A 470 6.57 -13.35 -19.71
C GLU A 470 6.24 -14.44 -20.74
N GLN A 471 6.77 -15.65 -20.59
CA GLN A 471 6.43 -16.78 -21.46
C GLN A 471 4.94 -17.11 -21.38
N ILE A 472 4.35 -17.13 -20.17
CA ILE A 472 2.92 -17.37 -19.96
C ILE A 472 2.09 -16.23 -20.56
N THR A 473 2.39 -14.98 -20.20
CA THR A 473 1.57 -13.82 -20.56
C THR A 473 1.64 -13.47 -22.05
N ARG A 474 2.75 -13.73 -22.74
CA ARG A 474 2.87 -13.53 -24.21
C ARG A 474 1.87 -14.37 -25.02
N LYS A 475 1.41 -15.50 -24.50
CA LYS A 475 0.38 -16.33 -25.14
C LYS A 475 -1.03 -15.80 -24.95
N ILE A 476 -1.25 -14.88 -24.02
CA ILE A 476 -2.56 -14.32 -23.72
C ILE A 476 -2.87 -13.18 -24.71
N LYS A 477 -3.43 -13.51 -25.86
CA LYS A 477 -3.88 -12.53 -26.87
C LYS A 477 -5.34 -12.13 -26.66
N ASP A 478 -6.17 -13.09 -26.32
CA ASP A 478 -7.58 -12.97 -25.98
C ASP A 478 -7.82 -13.73 -24.66
N LEU A 479 -8.37 -13.04 -23.67
CA LEU A 479 -8.61 -13.59 -22.33
C LEU A 479 -9.64 -14.73 -22.34
N ASP A 480 -10.70 -14.58 -23.15
CA ASP A 480 -11.78 -15.56 -23.19
C ASP A 480 -11.33 -16.83 -23.93
N ALA A 481 -10.56 -16.68 -25.00
CA ALA A 481 -9.95 -17.80 -25.68
C ALA A 481 -8.94 -18.52 -24.76
N TYR A 482 -8.08 -17.76 -24.09
CA TYR A 482 -7.10 -18.33 -23.16
C TYR A 482 -7.76 -19.12 -22.04
N ARG A 483 -8.84 -18.62 -21.46
CA ARG A 483 -9.60 -19.34 -20.43
C ARG A 483 -10.17 -20.66 -20.95
N ARG A 484 -10.76 -20.64 -22.14
CA ARG A 484 -11.31 -21.87 -22.74
C ARG A 484 -10.25 -22.92 -23.06
N ASP A 485 -9.09 -22.46 -23.55
CA ASP A 485 -8.07 -23.34 -24.09
C ASP A 485 -7.06 -23.80 -23.03
N GLU A 486 -6.73 -22.95 -22.06
CA GLU A 486 -5.72 -23.22 -21.03
C GLU A 486 -6.33 -23.58 -19.66
N LEU A 487 -7.51 -23.03 -19.28
CA LEU A 487 -8.19 -23.30 -18.01
C LEU A 487 -9.47 -24.13 -18.26
N ARG A 488 -9.28 -25.32 -18.81
CA ARG A 488 -10.37 -26.15 -19.37
C ARG A 488 -11.34 -26.65 -18.32
N LEU A 489 -10.86 -26.92 -17.11
CA LEU A 489 -11.67 -27.46 -16.02
C LEU A 489 -12.61 -26.43 -15.38
N GLN A 490 -12.43 -25.14 -15.64
CA GLN A 490 -13.30 -24.05 -15.15
C GLN A 490 -14.44 -23.69 -16.12
N GLY A 491 -14.63 -24.49 -17.17
CA GLY A 491 -15.64 -24.28 -18.18
C GLY A 491 -17.03 -24.81 -17.81
N GLU A 492 -17.74 -25.28 -18.84
CA GLU A 492 -19.11 -25.78 -18.73
C GLU A 492 -19.22 -27.02 -17.85
N THR A 493 -18.25 -27.93 -17.93
CA THR A 493 -18.22 -29.18 -17.13
C THR A 493 -18.22 -28.85 -15.63
N TRP A 494 -17.45 -27.87 -15.20
CA TRP A 494 -17.44 -27.43 -13.79
C TRP A 494 -18.79 -26.87 -13.32
N ARG A 495 -19.45 -26.07 -14.17
CA ARG A 495 -20.81 -25.58 -13.84
C ARG A 495 -21.80 -26.71 -13.70
N LYS A 496 -21.75 -27.73 -14.57
CA LYS A 496 -22.57 -28.93 -14.47
C LYS A 496 -22.28 -29.71 -13.19
N VAL A 497 -21.01 -29.85 -12.82
CA VAL A 497 -20.61 -30.49 -11.55
C VAL A 497 -21.20 -29.73 -10.36
N ALA A 498 -21.05 -28.41 -10.29
CA ALA A 498 -21.58 -27.59 -9.21
C ALA A 498 -23.11 -27.68 -9.13
N GLN A 499 -23.80 -27.73 -10.27
CA GLN A 499 -25.25 -27.92 -10.31
C GLN A 499 -25.67 -29.28 -9.73
N VAL A 500 -25.01 -30.36 -10.14
CA VAL A 500 -25.31 -31.71 -9.63
C VAL A 500 -25.01 -31.83 -8.14
N GLU A 501 -23.92 -31.24 -7.67
CA GLU A 501 -23.58 -31.19 -6.23
C GLU A 501 -24.64 -30.40 -5.43
N LYS A 502 -25.13 -29.28 -5.98
CA LYS A 502 -26.23 -28.51 -5.38
C LYS A 502 -27.53 -29.35 -5.32
N GLU A 503 -27.89 -30.03 -6.40
CA GLU A 503 -29.06 -30.89 -6.45
C GLU A 503 -28.95 -32.05 -5.45
N LEU A 504 -27.75 -32.62 -5.26
CA LEU A 504 -27.51 -33.67 -4.25
C LEU A 504 -27.75 -33.18 -2.82
N CYS A 505 -27.48 -31.90 -2.53
CA CYS A 505 -27.70 -31.29 -1.22
C CYS A 505 -29.17 -30.90 -0.99
N GLN A 506 -29.92 -30.59 -2.05
CA GLN A 506 -31.30 -30.06 -2.01
C GLN A 506 -32.33 -31.04 -2.59
N ILE A 507 -32.18 -32.35 -2.40
CA ILE A 507 -33.13 -33.33 -2.93
C ILE A 507 -34.54 -33.00 -2.42
N GLN A 508 -35.31 -32.27 -3.23
CA GLN A 508 -36.74 -32.07 -3.04
C GLN A 508 -37.47 -33.34 -3.50
N TRP A 509 -38.62 -33.63 -2.88
CA TRP A 509 -39.44 -34.80 -3.14
C TRP A 509 -39.81 -34.89 -4.64
N ALA A 510 -39.03 -35.65 -5.38
CA ALA A 510 -39.36 -36.02 -6.75
C ALA A 510 -40.33 -37.22 -6.72
N SER A 511 -41.09 -37.42 -7.79
CA SER A 511 -42.03 -38.49 -7.95
C SER A 511 -41.43 -39.91 -7.88
N ASP A 512 -40.09 -40.04 -7.99
CA ASP A 512 -39.31 -41.27 -7.83
C ASP A 512 -38.73 -41.41 -6.40
N PRO A 513 -38.46 -42.64 -5.90
CA PRO A 513 -37.81 -42.82 -4.61
C PRO A 513 -36.52 -41.96 -4.51
N PRO A 514 -36.37 -41.18 -3.43
CA PRO A 514 -35.22 -40.24 -3.28
C PRO A 514 -33.87 -40.90 -3.41
N GLU A 515 -33.79 -42.18 -3.07
CA GLU A 515 -32.55 -42.97 -3.16
C GLU A 515 -32.12 -43.28 -4.61
N LYS A 516 -33.08 -43.54 -5.51
CA LYS A 516 -32.81 -43.78 -6.90
C LYS A 516 -32.29 -42.52 -7.61
N TYR A 517 -32.96 -41.40 -7.37
CA TYR A 517 -32.57 -40.12 -7.92
C TYR A 517 -31.19 -39.68 -7.37
N ARG A 518 -30.94 -39.93 -6.11
CA ARG A 518 -29.62 -39.70 -5.52
C ARG A 518 -28.52 -40.55 -6.17
N ALA A 519 -28.80 -41.80 -6.48
CA ALA A 519 -27.89 -42.67 -7.16
C ALA A 519 -27.62 -42.18 -8.61
N GLU A 520 -28.61 -41.71 -9.34
CA GLU A 520 -28.49 -41.15 -10.67
C GLU A 520 -27.62 -39.88 -10.68
N LEU A 521 -27.85 -38.95 -9.71
CA LEU A 521 -27.05 -37.75 -9.59
C LEU A 521 -25.58 -38.08 -9.24
N ARG A 522 -25.35 -39.07 -8.35
CA ARG A 522 -23.97 -39.52 -8.06
C ARG A 522 -23.30 -40.16 -9.29
N HIS A 523 -24.02 -40.91 -10.07
CA HIS A 523 -23.49 -41.46 -11.32
C HIS A 523 -23.13 -40.35 -12.29
N ARG A 524 -23.99 -39.40 -12.51
CA ARG A 524 -23.75 -38.23 -13.36
C ARG A 524 -22.57 -37.39 -12.87
N LEU A 525 -22.41 -37.24 -11.57
CA LEU A 525 -21.26 -36.56 -10.98
C LEU A 525 -19.96 -37.28 -11.30
N LEU A 526 -19.94 -38.60 -11.16
CA LEU A 526 -18.76 -39.42 -11.47
C LEU A 526 -18.38 -39.34 -12.96
N GLU A 527 -19.36 -39.35 -13.86
CA GLU A 527 -19.11 -39.18 -15.31
C GLU A 527 -18.44 -37.84 -15.62
N LEU A 528 -18.97 -36.76 -15.03
CA LEU A 528 -18.38 -35.42 -15.18
C LEU A 528 -16.98 -35.34 -14.61
N ARG A 529 -16.73 -35.97 -13.47
CA ARG A 529 -15.39 -36.01 -12.82
C ARG A 529 -14.42 -36.87 -13.63
N MET A 530 -14.88 -37.95 -14.29
CA MET A 530 -14.07 -38.72 -15.27
C MET A 530 -13.68 -37.85 -16.45
N GLN A 531 -14.62 -37.11 -17.04
CA GLN A 531 -14.33 -36.19 -18.14
C GLN A 531 -13.28 -35.13 -17.73
N GLN A 532 -13.35 -34.60 -16.49
CA GLN A 532 -12.32 -33.68 -15.97
C GLN A 532 -10.96 -34.37 -15.83
N ASN A 533 -10.91 -35.60 -15.35
CA ASN A 533 -9.66 -36.33 -15.11
C ASN A 533 -9.00 -36.83 -16.41
N ASP A 534 -9.74 -36.92 -17.52
CA ASP A 534 -9.20 -37.30 -18.84
C ASP A 534 -8.36 -36.17 -19.47
N HIS A 535 -8.43 -34.96 -18.94
CA HIS A 535 -7.59 -33.88 -19.37
C HIS A 535 -6.22 -33.89 -18.67
N ASP A 536 -5.19 -33.51 -19.42
CA ASP A 536 -3.90 -33.14 -18.85
C ASP A 536 -3.84 -31.62 -18.60
N PRO A 537 -3.06 -31.16 -17.60
CA PRO A 537 -2.80 -29.75 -17.41
C PRO A 537 -2.28 -29.10 -18.70
N SER A 538 -2.86 -28.00 -19.10
CA SER A 538 -2.43 -27.24 -20.28
C SER A 538 -0.98 -26.71 -20.09
N TRP A 539 -0.38 -26.30 -21.21
CA TRP A 539 0.98 -25.77 -21.14
C TRP A 539 1.10 -24.59 -20.16
N GLY A 540 0.14 -23.66 -20.17
CA GLY A 540 0.14 -22.50 -19.27
C GLY A 540 0.04 -22.91 -17.80
N VAL A 541 -0.79 -23.91 -17.49
CA VAL A 541 -0.91 -24.46 -16.14
C VAL A 541 0.35 -25.23 -15.73
N GLN A 542 0.96 -26.02 -16.63
CA GLN A 542 2.23 -26.71 -16.36
C GLN A 542 3.37 -25.75 -16.06
N GLU A 543 3.51 -24.64 -16.83
CA GLU A 543 4.50 -23.61 -16.58
C GLU A 543 4.25 -22.90 -15.25
N PHE A 544 2.98 -22.64 -14.90
CA PHE A 544 2.63 -22.08 -13.61
C PHE A 544 3.02 -23.03 -12.46
N ILE A 545 2.66 -24.32 -12.55
CA ILE A 545 3.04 -25.35 -11.56
C ILE A 545 4.56 -25.43 -11.43
N SER A 546 5.28 -25.42 -12.55
CA SER A 546 6.75 -25.42 -12.55
C SER A 546 7.31 -24.19 -11.81
N GLY A 547 6.70 -23.02 -11.99
CA GLY A 547 7.10 -21.78 -11.30
C GLY A 547 6.92 -21.85 -9.80
N ILE A 548 5.78 -22.36 -9.32
CA ILE A 548 5.51 -22.52 -7.88
C ILE A 548 6.21 -23.73 -7.25
N SER A 549 6.77 -24.65 -8.06
CA SER A 549 7.53 -25.82 -7.62
C SER A 549 9.03 -25.59 -7.61
N SER A 550 9.52 -24.36 -7.93
CA SER A 550 10.95 -24.04 -7.86
C SER A 550 11.53 -24.38 -6.49
N PRO A 551 12.75 -24.93 -6.39
CA PRO A 551 13.39 -25.20 -5.10
C PRO A 551 13.75 -23.92 -4.34
N SER A 552 13.97 -22.80 -5.06
CA SER A 552 14.23 -21.51 -4.43
C SER A 552 12.94 -20.85 -3.97
N LEU A 553 12.89 -20.55 -2.66
CA LEU A 553 11.77 -19.83 -2.06
C LEU A 553 11.65 -18.40 -2.63
N GLY A 554 12.76 -17.71 -2.81
CA GLY A 554 12.80 -16.36 -3.40
C GLY A 554 12.23 -16.38 -4.81
N GLU A 555 12.65 -17.32 -5.67
CA GLU A 555 12.16 -17.44 -7.04
C GLU A 555 10.64 -17.66 -7.09
N LYS A 556 10.08 -18.54 -6.21
CA LYS A 556 8.62 -18.74 -6.09
C LYS A 556 7.88 -17.44 -5.78
N GLN A 557 8.37 -16.68 -4.79
CA GLN A 557 7.74 -15.42 -4.38
C GLN A 557 7.83 -14.35 -5.46
N TYR A 558 8.99 -14.22 -6.11
CA TYR A 558 9.15 -13.33 -7.28
C TYR A 558 8.21 -13.74 -8.42
N PHE A 559 8.12 -15.03 -8.73
CA PHE A 559 7.25 -15.54 -9.80
C PHE A 559 5.78 -15.18 -9.54
N LEU A 560 5.27 -15.42 -8.34
CA LEU A 560 3.88 -15.08 -8.00
C LEU A 560 3.61 -13.57 -8.13
N LYS A 561 4.54 -12.73 -7.67
CA LYS A 561 4.41 -11.26 -7.81
C LYS A 561 4.46 -10.81 -9.26
N TRP A 562 5.35 -11.38 -10.07
CA TRP A 562 5.40 -11.13 -11.49
C TRP A 562 4.12 -11.58 -12.20
N MET A 563 3.56 -12.75 -11.81
CA MET A 563 2.28 -13.23 -12.34
C MET A 563 1.13 -12.28 -12.00
N GLU A 564 1.03 -11.80 -10.75
CA GLU A 564 0.02 -10.81 -10.35
C GLU A 564 0.08 -9.57 -11.25
N TRP A 565 1.26 -9.00 -11.49
CA TRP A 565 1.42 -7.81 -12.32
C TRP A 565 1.27 -8.10 -13.81
N GLY A 566 1.81 -9.19 -14.29
CA GLY A 566 1.72 -9.60 -15.68
C GLY A 566 0.27 -9.83 -16.12
N LEU A 567 -0.49 -10.56 -15.30
CA LEU A 567 -1.91 -10.82 -15.55
C LEU A 567 -2.75 -9.55 -15.42
N ALA A 568 -2.51 -8.72 -14.41
CA ALA A 568 -3.20 -7.43 -14.27
C ALA A 568 -2.96 -6.50 -15.48
N ARG A 569 -1.77 -6.53 -16.06
CA ARG A 569 -1.41 -5.76 -17.26
C ARG A 569 -2.15 -6.25 -18.50
N VAL A 570 -2.26 -7.56 -18.69
CA VAL A 570 -3.01 -8.16 -19.81
C VAL A 570 -4.52 -7.97 -19.64
N ALA A 571 -5.00 -8.03 -18.39
CA ALA A 571 -6.41 -7.86 -18.06
C ALA A 571 -6.87 -6.40 -18.00
N GLN A 572 -6.02 -5.41 -18.38
CA GLN A 572 -6.43 -3.99 -18.36
C GLN A 572 -7.75 -3.82 -19.13
N PRO A 573 -8.78 -3.23 -18.52
CA PRO A 573 -10.06 -3.07 -19.17
C PRO A 573 -9.90 -2.21 -20.42
N ARG A 574 -10.39 -2.70 -21.56
CA ARG A 574 -10.71 -1.84 -22.70
C ARG A 574 -11.56 -0.68 -22.16
N PRO A 575 -11.40 0.56 -22.70
CA PRO A 575 -12.16 1.70 -22.19
C PRO A 575 -13.63 1.31 -22.06
N ARG A 576 -14.15 1.45 -20.85
CA ARG A 576 -15.55 1.10 -20.54
C ARG A 576 -16.43 1.92 -21.46
N PRO A 577 -17.36 1.32 -22.23
CA PRO A 577 -18.35 2.09 -22.95
C PRO A 577 -19.12 2.93 -21.92
N SER A 578 -19.39 4.20 -22.26
CA SER A 578 -20.15 5.07 -21.36
C SER A 578 -21.53 4.45 -21.07
N PRO A 579 -22.16 4.76 -19.92
CA PRO A 579 -23.53 4.32 -19.64
C PRO A 579 -24.50 4.63 -20.78
N GLU A 580 -24.24 5.71 -21.54
CA GLU A 580 -25.00 6.10 -22.74
C GLU A 580 -24.76 5.15 -23.91
N MET A 581 -23.54 4.63 -24.09
CA MET A 581 -23.27 3.58 -25.10
C MET A 581 -23.92 2.25 -24.73
N ILE A 582 -23.99 1.91 -23.45
CA ILE A 582 -24.68 0.72 -22.96
C ILE A 582 -26.20 0.86 -23.23
N PHE A 583 -26.74 2.08 -23.06
CA PHE A 583 -28.14 2.38 -23.39
C PHE A 583 -28.41 2.36 -24.90
N ALA A 584 -27.48 2.80 -25.71
CA ALA A 584 -27.58 2.84 -27.17
C ALA A 584 -27.44 1.46 -27.82
N LEU A 585 -26.76 0.52 -27.17
CA LEU A 585 -26.59 -0.87 -27.63
C LEU A 585 -27.75 -1.80 -27.25
N ARG A 586 -28.85 -1.27 -26.66
CA ARG A 586 -30.07 -2.05 -26.39
C ARG A 586 -30.74 -2.44 -27.73
N PRO A 587 -30.88 -3.74 -28.03
CA PRO A 587 -31.70 -4.17 -29.15
C PRO A 587 -33.16 -3.78 -28.88
N LYS A 588 -33.78 -3.05 -29.79
CA LYS A 588 -35.16 -2.58 -29.65
C LYS A 588 -36.23 -3.69 -29.63
N HIS A 589 -35.87 -4.93 -29.90
CA HIS A 589 -36.76 -6.08 -29.96
C HIS A 589 -36.06 -7.35 -29.42
N CYS A 590 -36.05 -7.54 -28.10
CA CYS A 590 -35.95 -8.86 -27.52
C CYS A 590 -36.76 -8.86 -26.22
N GLY A 591 -37.73 -9.79 -26.14
CA GLY A 591 -38.42 -10.10 -24.89
C GLY A 591 -37.45 -10.50 -23.81
N ALA A 592 -37.83 -10.28 -22.55
CA ALA A 592 -37.15 -10.59 -21.30
C ALA A 592 -35.74 -11.22 -21.46
N VAL A 593 -34.75 -10.40 -21.75
CA VAL A 593 -33.36 -10.80 -21.60
C VAL A 593 -33.02 -10.58 -20.13
N ASP A 594 -32.66 -11.67 -19.50
CA ASP A 594 -32.19 -11.78 -18.12
C ASP A 594 -31.11 -10.73 -17.84
N PHE A 595 -31.47 -9.67 -17.12
CA PHE A 595 -30.57 -8.59 -16.67
C PHE A 595 -29.82 -8.93 -15.40
N SER A 596 -29.64 -10.21 -15.12
CA SER A 596 -29.10 -10.66 -13.84
C SER A 596 -27.65 -10.33 -13.58
N GLU A 597 -26.82 -9.94 -14.60
CA GLU A 597 -25.50 -9.35 -14.34
C GLU A 597 -25.01 -8.54 -15.55
N PRO A 598 -24.33 -7.39 -15.34
CA PRO A 598 -23.45 -6.90 -16.38
C PRO A 598 -22.32 -7.94 -16.51
N PHE A 599 -22.32 -8.66 -17.61
CA PHE A 599 -21.34 -9.69 -17.95
C PHE A 599 -19.96 -9.02 -18.17
N TRP A 600 -19.32 -8.64 -17.07
CA TRP A 600 -17.92 -8.25 -17.07
C TRP A 600 -17.13 -9.52 -16.79
N PRO A 601 -16.34 -10.02 -17.73
CA PRO A 601 -15.47 -11.15 -17.45
C PRO A 601 -14.56 -10.76 -16.27
N GLU A 602 -14.54 -11.63 -15.28
CA GLU A 602 -13.65 -11.50 -14.12
C GLU A 602 -12.21 -11.35 -14.64
N PRO A 603 -11.40 -10.39 -14.12
CA PRO A 603 -10.02 -10.27 -14.56
C PRO A 603 -9.28 -11.59 -14.30
N LEU A 604 -8.41 -12.00 -15.21
CA LEU A 604 -7.60 -13.20 -15.02
C LEU A 604 -6.54 -12.91 -13.97
N GLY A 605 -6.48 -13.72 -12.92
CA GLY A 605 -5.52 -13.64 -11.83
C GLY A 605 -4.89 -15.00 -11.50
N VAL A 606 -3.98 -14.99 -10.53
CA VAL A 606 -3.27 -16.19 -10.04
C VAL A 606 -4.27 -17.22 -9.49
N GLU A 607 -5.36 -16.76 -8.88
CA GLU A 607 -6.44 -17.60 -8.35
C GLU A 607 -7.04 -18.55 -9.37
N HIS A 608 -7.10 -18.17 -10.64
CA HIS A 608 -7.62 -19.04 -11.69
C HIS A 608 -6.71 -20.24 -11.97
N PHE A 609 -5.39 -20.06 -11.89
CA PHE A 609 -4.44 -21.16 -12.04
C PHE A 609 -4.51 -22.11 -10.84
N LEU A 610 -4.63 -21.58 -9.63
CA LEU A 610 -4.79 -22.38 -8.42
C LEU A 610 -6.13 -23.11 -8.39
N ARG A 611 -7.20 -22.46 -8.88
CA ARG A 611 -8.52 -23.09 -9.05
C ARG A 611 -8.45 -24.25 -10.03
N GLU A 612 -7.74 -24.10 -11.15
CA GLU A 612 -7.52 -25.18 -12.12
C GLU A 612 -6.81 -26.38 -11.48
N MET A 613 -5.73 -26.13 -10.72
CA MET A 613 -5.05 -27.17 -9.93
C MET A 613 -6.00 -27.84 -8.94
N GLY A 614 -6.83 -27.06 -8.27
CA GLY A 614 -7.84 -27.56 -7.33
C GLY A 614 -8.86 -28.49 -8.02
N GLN A 615 -9.30 -28.15 -9.24
CA GLN A 615 -10.22 -28.98 -10.00
C GLN A 615 -9.59 -30.31 -10.45
N PHE A 616 -8.33 -30.34 -10.85
CA PHE A 616 -7.61 -31.60 -11.12
C PHE A 616 -7.56 -32.50 -9.90
N TYR A 617 -7.19 -31.93 -8.74
CA TYR A 617 -7.14 -32.66 -7.47
C TYR A 617 -8.52 -33.17 -7.05
N GLU A 618 -9.56 -32.34 -7.18
CA GLU A 618 -10.95 -32.65 -6.83
C GLU A 618 -11.49 -33.82 -7.66
N ALA A 619 -11.27 -33.80 -9.00
CA ALA A 619 -11.68 -34.85 -9.91
C ALA A 619 -11.01 -36.18 -9.57
N GLU A 620 -9.68 -36.18 -9.45
CA GLU A 620 -8.90 -37.36 -9.11
C GLU A 620 -9.29 -37.96 -7.76
N SER A 621 -9.45 -37.11 -6.73
CA SER A 621 -9.82 -37.56 -5.38
C SER A 621 -11.20 -38.15 -5.33
N CYS A 622 -12.18 -37.58 -6.07
CA CYS A 622 -13.54 -38.10 -6.18
C CYS A 622 -13.52 -39.52 -6.81
N LEU A 623 -12.73 -39.72 -7.85
CA LEU A 623 -12.62 -41.04 -8.51
C LEU A 623 -11.95 -42.09 -7.63
N VAL A 624 -10.94 -41.70 -6.84
CA VAL A 624 -10.29 -42.61 -5.89
C VAL A 624 -11.29 -43.02 -4.79
N GLU A 625 -12.05 -42.08 -4.24
CA GLU A 625 -13.09 -42.36 -3.21
C GLU A 625 -14.19 -43.26 -3.76
N ALA A 626 -14.54 -43.12 -5.04
CA ALA A 626 -15.52 -44.00 -5.73
C ALA A 626 -14.94 -45.36 -6.17
N GLY A 627 -13.68 -45.61 -5.91
CA GLY A 627 -13.01 -46.87 -6.33
C GLY A 627 -12.82 -47.00 -7.86
N LYS A 628 -12.94 -45.88 -8.61
CA LYS A 628 -12.76 -45.86 -10.07
C LYS A 628 -11.29 -45.64 -10.48
N LEU A 629 -10.47 -45.09 -9.59
CA LEU A 629 -9.05 -44.87 -9.79
C LEU A 629 -8.28 -45.45 -8.59
N PRO A 630 -7.25 -46.29 -8.82
CA PRO A 630 -6.39 -46.80 -7.76
C PRO A 630 -5.60 -45.65 -7.08
N ALA A 631 -5.48 -45.66 -5.77
CA ALA A 631 -4.75 -44.64 -5.02
C ALA A 631 -3.27 -44.47 -5.45
N GLY A 632 -2.64 -45.54 -5.91
CA GLY A 632 -1.26 -45.54 -6.42
C GLY A 632 -1.10 -44.89 -7.81
N GLN A 633 -2.19 -44.59 -8.52
CA GLN A 633 -2.16 -43.94 -9.83
C GLN A 633 -2.49 -42.43 -9.78
N ARG A 634 -2.51 -41.86 -8.59
CA ARG A 634 -2.74 -40.44 -8.42
C ARG A 634 -1.59 -39.60 -8.99
N ARG A 635 -1.94 -38.62 -9.82
CA ARG A 635 -1.00 -37.71 -10.49
C ARG A 635 -0.87 -36.37 -9.71
N PHE A 636 -1.95 -35.92 -9.09
CA PHE A 636 -2.11 -34.60 -8.54
C PHE A 636 -2.16 -34.56 -6.99
N ALA A 637 -1.80 -35.65 -6.33
CA ALA A 637 -1.83 -35.79 -4.87
C ALA A 637 -1.00 -34.73 -4.13
N HIS A 638 0.05 -34.19 -4.77
CA HIS A 638 0.97 -33.21 -4.19
C HIS A 638 0.48 -31.75 -4.30
N PHE A 639 -0.58 -31.45 -5.06
CA PHE A 639 -1.06 -30.09 -5.29
C PHE A 639 -1.47 -29.35 -4.01
N PRO A 640 -2.18 -29.96 -3.04
CA PRO A 640 -2.49 -29.29 -1.79
C PRO A 640 -1.25 -28.85 -1.00
N GLY A 641 -0.17 -29.64 -1.05
CA GLY A 641 1.10 -29.29 -0.43
C GLY A 641 1.73 -28.04 -1.04
N LEU A 642 1.73 -27.93 -2.38
CA LEU A 642 2.21 -26.72 -3.08
C LEU A 642 1.38 -25.49 -2.71
N ALA A 643 0.04 -25.62 -2.68
CA ALA A 643 -0.83 -24.52 -2.30
C ALA A 643 -0.64 -24.14 -0.82
N LEU A 644 -0.40 -25.11 0.07
CA LEU A 644 -0.09 -24.84 1.46
C LEU A 644 1.19 -24.00 1.62
N GLU A 645 2.25 -24.32 0.87
CA GLU A 645 3.48 -23.51 0.91
C GLU A 645 3.20 -22.03 0.56
N LEU A 646 2.30 -21.78 -0.39
CA LEU A 646 1.91 -20.42 -0.76
C LEU A 646 1.08 -19.75 0.35
N LEU A 647 0.16 -20.47 0.97
CA LEU A 647 -0.65 -19.97 2.10
C LEU A 647 0.25 -19.59 3.29
N LEU A 648 1.22 -20.43 3.62
CA LEU A 648 2.21 -20.18 4.67
C LEU A 648 3.08 -18.96 4.36
N LYS A 649 3.24 -18.59 3.09
CA LYS A 649 3.96 -17.39 2.65
C LYS A 649 3.05 -16.15 2.51
N GLY A 650 1.81 -16.25 2.95
CA GLY A 650 0.86 -15.12 2.99
C GLY A 650 0.21 -14.83 1.64
N LEU A 651 0.13 -15.80 0.72
CA LEU A 651 -0.72 -15.68 -0.45
C LEU A 651 -2.17 -15.97 -0.07
N PRO A 652 -3.13 -15.09 -0.39
CA PRO A 652 -4.55 -15.41 -0.22
C PRO A 652 -4.96 -16.57 -1.13
N LEU A 653 -5.56 -17.60 -0.56
CA LEU A 653 -6.11 -18.73 -1.31
C LEU A 653 -7.62 -18.67 -1.36
N GLU A 654 -8.20 -19.05 -2.50
CA GLU A 654 -9.64 -19.15 -2.66
C GLU A 654 -10.19 -20.34 -1.87
N LEU A 655 -11.16 -20.04 -1.00
CA LEU A 655 -11.91 -21.02 -0.22
C LEU A 655 -13.18 -21.43 -0.97
N ILE A 656 -13.87 -20.46 -1.54
CA ILE A 656 -15.12 -20.63 -2.29
C ILE A 656 -15.08 -19.75 -3.52
N ASP A 657 -15.34 -20.35 -4.67
CA ASP A 657 -15.46 -19.58 -5.92
C ASP A 657 -16.74 -18.76 -5.94
N GLY A 658 -16.62 -17.54 -6.44
CA GLY A 658 -17.73 -16.59 -6.50
C GLY A 658 -18.75 -16.85 -7.62
N ASN A 659 -18.43 -17.66 -8.61
CA ASN A 659 -19.33 -17.93 -9.75
C ASN A 659 -20.28 -19.09 -9.48
N THR A 660 -19.75 -20.19 -8.93
CA THR A 660 -20.56 -21.37 -8.63
C THR A 660 -21.04 -21.42 -7.18
N LEU A 661 -20.33 -20.73 -6.28
CA LEU A 661 -20.49 -20.80 -4.82
C LEU A 661 -20.45 -22.25 -4.29
N SER A 662 -19.85 -23.15 -5.07
CA SER A 662 -19.60 -24.53 -4.67
C SER A 662 -18.19 -24.62 -4.08
N PRO A 663 -18.03 -25.00 -2.80
CA PRO A 663 -16.72 -25.25 -2.23
C PRO A 663 -16.12 -26.51 -2.87
N ALA A 664 -14.86 -26.43 -3.29
CA ALA A 664 -14.09 -27.62 -3.69
C ALA A 664 -13.68 -28.38 -2.43
N LEU A 665 -14.60 -29.18 -1.87
CA LEU A 665 -14.48 -29.76 -0.52
C LEU A 665 -13.26 -30.65 -0.34
N ARG A 666 -12.91 -31.46 -1.34
CA ARG A 666 -11.74 -32.35 -1.26
C ARG A 666 -10.46 -31.57 -1.31
N TRP A 667 -10.42 -30.52 -2.15
CA TRP A 667 -9.30 -29.60 -2.25
C TRP A 667 -9.07 -28.86 -0.94
N VAL A 668 -10.09 -28.21 -0.38
CA VAL A 668 -10.01 -27.50 0.91
C VAL A 668 -9.65 -28.48 2.03
N THR A 669 -10.28 -29.65 2.06
CA THR A 669 -9.97 -30.68 3.05
C THR A 669 -8.52 -31.20 2.88
N GLY A 670 -8.04 -31.35 1.66
CA GLY A 670 -6.66 -31.75 1.34
C GLY A 670 -5.67 -30.72 1.87
N LEU A 671 -5.93 -29.45 1.60
CA LEU A 671 -5.11 -28.33 2.10
C LEU A 671 -5.06 -28.28 3.64
N LEU A 672 -6.22 -28.41 4.30
CA LEU A 672 -6.29 -28.43 5.77
C LEU A 672 -5.60 -29.67 6.38
N LYS A 673 -5.62 -30.80 5.70
CA LYS A 673 -4.88 -32.01 6.12
C LYS A 673 -3.38 -31.79 6.04
N GLU A 674 -2.89 -31.20 4.92
CA GLU A 674 -1.48 -30.87 4.77
C GLU A 674 -1.05 -29.83 5.85
N LEU A 675 -1.89 -28.81 6.11
CA LEU A 675 -1.68 -27.84 7.17
C LEU A 675 -1.60 -28.53 8.55
N HIS A 676 -2.49 -29.50 8.82
CA HIS A 676 -2.48 -30.26 10.07
C HIS A 676 -1.20 -31.10 10.26
N VAL A 677 -0.69 -31.66 9.19
CA VAL A 677 0.59 -32.42 9.21
C VAL A 677 1.76 -31.46 9.41
N HIS A 678 1.78 -30.35 8.68
CA HIS A 678 2.85 -29.34 8.75
C HIS A 678 2.97 -28.70 10.15
N LEU A 679 1.85 -28.46 10.80
CA LEU A 679 1.79 -27.87 12.15
C LEU A 679 1.86 -28.91 13.27
N GLU A 680 2.50 -30.05 13.05
CA GLU A 680 2.79 -31.12 14.04
C GLU A 680 1.57 -31.64 14.81
N ARG A 681 0.36 -31.63 14.20
CA ARG A 681 -0.90 -32.20 14.73
C ARG A 681 -1.41 -31.60 16.05
N ARG A 682 -0.73 -30.62 16.64
CA ARG A 682 -1.08 -30.01 17.93
C ARG A 682 -1.49 -28.55 17.87
N SER A 683 -1.38 -27.92 16.70
CA SER A 683 -1.65 -26.49 16.56
C SER A 683 -3.10 -26.13 16.74
N ARG A 684 -3.33 -25.08 17.50
CA ARG A 684 -4.64 -24.49 17.76
C ARG A 684 -4.88 -23.40 16.73
N LEU A 685 -6.00 -23.50 16.02
CA LEU A 685 -6.38 -22.58 14.95
C LEU A 685 -7.66 -21.82 15.34
N VAL A 686 -7.64 -20.53 15.14
CA VAL A 686 -8.79 -19.64 15.24
C VAL A 686 -9.18 -19.15 13.87
N VAL A 687 -10.46 -19.12 13.56
CA VAL A 687 -11.00 -18.59 12.31
C VAL A 687 -11.68 -17.24 12.57
N LEU A 688 -11.19 -16.18 11.88
CA LEU A 688 -11.74 -14.85 11.88
C LEU A 688 -12.27 -14.53 10.48
N SER A 689 -13.49 -14.06 10.35
CA SER A 689 -14.06 -13.71 9.04
C SER A 689 -14.59 -12.29 8.97
N ALA A 690 -14.68 -11.74 7.75
CA ALA A 690 -15.35 -10.49 7.47
C ALA A 690 -16.45 -10.68 6.43
N LEU A 691 -17.65 -10.20 6.74
CA LEU A 691 -18.85 -10.22 5.91
C LEU A 691 -19.43 -8.82 5.75
N GLY A 692 -20.20 -8.57 4.73
CA GLY A 692 -20.89 -7.29 4.51
C GLY A 692 -21.08 -6.93 3.05
N MET A 693 -21.60 -5.74 2.78
CA MET A 693 -21.89 -5.27 1.43
C MET A 693 -20.61 -5.03 0.60
N PRO A 694 -20.70 -5.08 -0.75
CA PRO A 694 -19.59 -4.69 -1.62
C PRO A 694 -19.20 -3.23 -1.40
N GLY A 695 -17.91 -2.92 -1.43
CA GLY A 695 -17.42 -1.55 -1.32
C GLY A 695 -17.44 -0.95 0.08
N THR A 696 -17.82 -1.69 1.12
CA THR A 696 -17.78 -1.20 2.51
C THR A 696 -16.36 -1.09 3.08
N GLY A 697 -15.34 -1.63 2.41
CA GLY A 697 -13.93 -1.56 2.86
C GLY A 697 -13.45 -2.77 3.67
N LYS A 698 -14.13 -3.92 3.64
CA LYS A 698 -13.77 -5.15 4.37
C LYS A 698 -12.31 -5.57 4.16
N SER A 699 -11.93 -5.79 2.91
CA SER A 699 -10.57 -6.21 2.55
C SER A 699 -9.54 -5.17 2.97
N THR A 700 -9.84 -3.87 2.83
CA THR A 700 -8.99 -2.77 3.29
C THR A 700 -8.83 -2.81 4.81
N LEU A 701 -9.93 -3.02 5.54
CA LEU A 701 -9.93 -3.15 7.01
C LEU A 701 -9.01 -4.30 7.46
N LEU A 702 -9.21 -5.50 6.90
CA LEU A 702 -8.41 -6.68 7.23
C LEU A 702 -6.93 -6.50 6.87
N ASN A 703 -6.65 -5.94 5.68
CA ASN A 703 -5.29 -5.65 5.23
C ASN A 703 -4.58 -4.62 6.12
N THR A 704 -5.31 -3.59 6.57
CA THR A 704 -4.75 -2.59 7.47
C THR A 704 -4.54 -3.14 8.87
N MET A 705 -5.50 -3.91 9.38
CA MET A 705 -5.48 -4.46 10.73
C MET A 705 -4.36 -5.49 10.93
N PHE A 706 -4.17 -6.38 9.97
CA PHE A 706 -3.30 -7.55 10.09
C PHE A 706 -2.16 -7.60 9.08
N GLY A 707 -2.04 -6.63 8.17
CA GLY A 707 -1.04 -6.65 7.10
C GLY A 707 -1.31 -7.69 6.02
N LEU A 708 -2.57 -8.08 5.83
CA LEU A 708 -2.97 -9.07 4.84
C LEU A 708 -2.93 -8.49 3.43
N ARG A 709 -3.08 -9.37 2.43
CA ARG A 709 -2.95 -9.03 1.01
C ARG A 709 -4.20 -9.39 0.19
N PHE A 710 -5.37 -9.28 0.79
CA PHE A 710 -6.60 -9.43 0.03
C PHE A 710 -6.73 -8.35 -1.04
N VAL A 711 -7.26 -8.71 -2.19
CA VAL A 711 -7.42 -7.80 -3.31
C VAL A 711 -8.37 -6.65 -2.92
N THR A 712 -7.91 -5.43 -3.08
CA THR A 712 -8.70 -4.22 -2.86
C THR A 712 -8.85 -3.45 -4.17
N GLY A 713 -9.96 -2.75 -4.37
CA GLY A 713 -10.16 -1.90 -5.55
C GLY A 713 -11.63 -1.77 -5.96
N ARG A 714 -11.97 -0.69 -6.67
CA ARG A 714 -13.33 -0.48 -7.19
C ARG A 714 -13.62 -1.50 -8.29
N GLY A 715 -14.53 -2.44 -8.01
CA GLY A 715 -14.99 -3.45 -8.97
C GLY A 715 -14.04 -4.63 -9.19
N ARG A 716 -12.96 -4.74 -8.39
CA ARG A 716 -12.03 -5.88 -8.38
C ARG A 716 -12.10 -6.69 -7.09
N GLY A 717 -13.07 -6.37 -6.21
CA GLY A 717 -13.23 -7.12 -4.97
C GLY A 717 -13.42 -8.62 -5.26
N PRO A 718 -12.90 -9.50 -4.40
CA PRO A 718 -13.01 -10.93 -4.59
C PRO A 718 -14.50 -11.31 -4.68
N ARG A 719 -14.82 -12.15 -5.67
CA ARG A 719 -16.10 -12.86 -5.70
C ARG A 719 -15.87 -14.17 -4.94
N GLY A 720 -16.76 -14.53 -4.03
CA GLY A 720 -16.60 -15.73 -3.22
C GLY A 720 -15.90 -15.45 -1.89
N ALA A 721 -15.05 -16.35 -1.43
CA ALA A 721 -14.33 -16.21 -0.17
C ALA A 721 -12.85 -16.59 -0.33
N PHE A 722 -11.97 -15.78 0.27
CA PHE A 722 -10.54 -16.00 0.27
C PHE A 722 -10.02 -16.14 1.69
N MET A 723 -9.02 -16.97 1.89
CA MET A 723 -8.41 -17.19 3.19
C MET A 723 -6.92 -16.91 3.19
N GLN A 724 -6.42 -16.40 4.31
CA GLN A 724 -4.99 -16.16 4.56
C GLN A 724 -4.66 -16.52 5.99
N LEU A 725 -3.45 -17.05 6.24
CA LEU A 725 -3.00 -17.52 7.53
C LEU A 725 -2.04 -16.51 8.18
N ILE A 726 -2.22 -16.26 9.48
CA ILE A 726 -1.34 -15.41 10.29
C ILE A 726 -0.73 -16.27 11.40
N LYS A 727 0.58 -16.16 11.59
CA LYS A 727 1.29 -16.83 12.68
C LYS A 727 1.19 -15.98 13.96
N VAL A 728 0.99 -16.63 15.10
CA VAL A 728 1.11 -16.03 16.43
C VAL A 728 2.49 -16.32 16.98
N ALA A 729 3.11 -15.37 17.67
CA ALA A 729 4.41 -15.54 18.30
C ALA A 729 4.36 -16.67 19.35
N GLU A 730 5.36 -17.50 19.39
CA GLU A 730 5.43 -18.64 20.32
C GLU A 730 5.31 -18.20 21.78
N SER A 731 5.93 -17.05 22.12
CA SER A 731 5.85 -16.43 23.44
C SER A 731 4.43 -15.97 23.82
N PHE A 732 3.55 -15.77 22.85
CA PHE A 732 2.20 -15.22 23.03
C PHE A 732 1.08 -16.24 22.73
N SER A 733 1.41 -17.36 22.09
CA SER A 733 0.44 -18.37 21.65
C SER A 733 -0.32 -19.02 22.81
N GLN A 734 0.34 -19.18 23.96
CA GLN A 734 -0.30 -19.73 25.16
C GLN A 734 -1.30 -18.73 25.76
N ASP A 735 -0.94 -17.46 25.83
CA ASP A 735 -1.79 -16.39 26.38
C ASP A 735 -3.00 -16.12 25.47
N LEU A 736 -2.80 -16.06 24.15
CA LEU A 736 -3.88 -15.86 23.18
C LEU A 736 -4.75 -17.13 23.00
N GLY A 737 -4.22 -18.31 23.36
CA GLY A 737 -4.93 -19.58 23.22
C GLY A 737 -4.88 -20.19 21.81
N CYS A 738 -4.13 -19.61 20.85
CA CYS A 738 -3.97 -20.16 19.50
C CYS A 738 -2.57 -19.91 18.95
N ASP A 739 -2.16 -20.75 18.01
CA ASP A 739 -0.86 -20.69 17.35
C ASP A 739 -0.94 -20.02 15.99
N HIS A 740 -2.14 -20.06 15.37
CA HIS A 740 -2.42 -19.44 14.09
C HIS A 740 -3.84 -18.87 14.05
N ILE A 741 -4.02 -17.80 13.25
CA ILE A 741 -5.33 -17.22 12.94
C ILE A 741 -5.55 -17.35 11.43
N LEU A 742 -6.62 -18.05 11.02
CA LEU A 742 -7.07 -18.11 9.63
C LEU A 742 -8.08 -16.98 9.42
N VAL A 743 -7.72 -16.04 8.56
CA VAL A 743 -8.60 -14.91 8.23
C VAL A 743 -9.31 -15.19 6.91
N ILE A 744 -10.63 -15.04 6.90
CA ILE A 744 -11.49 -15.22 5.72
C ILE A 744 -12.07 -13.88 5.32
N ASP A 745 -11.74 -13.41 4.11
CA ASP A 745 -12.36 -12.26 3.47
C ASP A 745 -13.42 -12.73 2.48
N SER A 746 -14.63 -12.21 2.58
CA SER A 746 -15.74 -12.56 1.69
C SER A 746 -15.95 -11.52 0.60
N GLY A 747 -16.35 -11.96 -0.56
CA GLY A 747 -16.99 -11.12 -1.57
C GLY A 747 -18.20 -10.40 -0.98
N GLY A 748 -18.48 -9.17 -1.43
CA GLY A 748 -19.60 -8.40 -0.88
C GLY A 748 -20.97 -9.07 -1.14
N LEU A 749 -21.78 -9.15 -0.10
CA LEU A 749 -23.18 -9.59 -0.18
C LEU A 749 -24.05 -8.41 -0.65
N ILE A 750 -24.75 -8.54 -1.74
CA ILE A 750 -25.54 -7.45 -2.32
C ILE A 750 -26.89 -7.36 -1.65
N ALA A 751 -27.22 -6.21 -1.08
CA ALA A 751 -28.58 -5.92 -0.61
C ALA A 751 -29.49 -5.68 -1.82
N GLY A 752 -30.20 -6.72 -2.28
CA GLY A 752 -31.15 -6.63 -3.37
C GLY A 752 -32.57 -6.98 -2.91
N ALA A 753 -33.40 -5.96 -2.65
CA ALA A 753 -34.84 -6.13 -2.67
C ALA A 753 -35.33 -5.79 -4.08
N ARG A 754 -35.77 -6.77 -4.82
CA ARG A 754 -36.90 -6.78 -5.77
C ARG A 754 -36.70 -7.79 -6.90
N THR A 755 -37.58 -8.76 -6.95
CA THR A 755 -38.25 -9.49 -8.07
C THR A 755 -37.51 -10.57 -8.88
N GLU A 756 -36.19 -10.73 -8.85
CA GLU A 756 -35.53 -11.93 -9.44
C GLU A 756 -34.66 -12.64 -8.40
N ALA A 757 -34.99 -12.44 -7.18
CA ALA A 757 -34.15 -12.51 -6.00
C ALA A 757 -33.99 -13.93 -5.39
N GLY A 758 -34.73 -14.92 -5.81
CA GLY A 758 -34.77 -16.19 -5.08
C GLY A 758 -33.42 -16.92 -5.07
N GLU A 759 -32.90 -17.24 -6.22
CA GLU A 759 -31.65 -18.02 -6.32
C GLU A 759 -30.41 -17.27 -5.85
N ARG A 760 -30.34 -15.98 -6.14
CA ARG A 760 -29.18 -15.15 -5.73
C ARG A 760 -29.16 -14.95 -4.22
N PHE A 761 -30.30 -14.66 -3.61
CA PHE A 761 -30.43 -14.53 -2.18
C PHE A 761 -30.04 -15.82 -1.45
N GLU A 762 -30.52 -16.98 -1.91
CA GLU A 762 -30.13 -18.27 -1.34
C GLU A 762 -28.64 -18.53 -1.43
N ARG A 763 -28.00 -18.17 -2.54
CA ARG A 763 -26.56 -18.32 -2.73
C ARG A 763 -25.78 -17.46 -1.72
N GLU A 764 -26.17 -16.19 -1.59
CA GLU A 764 -25.51 -15.24 -0.66
C GLU A 764 -25.76 -15.65 0.81
N ALA A 765 -26.97 -16.12 1.14
CA ALA A 765 -27.31 -16.61 2.46
C ALA A 765 -26.56 -17.91 2.81
N SER A 766 -26.38 -18.82 1.84
CA SER A 766 -25.60 -20.04 2.03
C SER A 766 -24.12 -19.72 2.22
N LEU A 767 -23.56 -18.79 1.43
CA LEU A 767 -22.18 -18.32 1.61
C LEU A 767 -21.98 -17.69 2.99
N ALA A 768 -22.90 -16.80 3.41
CA ALA A 768 -22.82 -16.19 4.74
C ALA A 768 -22.91 -17.24 5.84
N THR A 769 -23.84 -18.22 5.72
CA THR A 769 -23.99 -19.32 6.68
C THR A 769 -22.72 -20.14 6.82
N LEU A 770 -22.11 -20.51 5.70
CA LEU A 770 -20.88 -21.30 5.69
C LEU A 770 -19.72 -20.53 6.34
N ILE A 771 -19.49 -19.28 5.93
CA ILE A 771 -18.39 -18.48 6.46
C ILE A 771 -18.57 -18.23 7.96
N MET A 772 -19.78 -17.84 8.40
CA MET A 772 -20.07 -17.61 9.81
C MET A 772 -19.96 -18.92 10.62
N GLY A 773 -20.45 -20.02 10.07
CA GLY A 773 -20.39 -21.34 10.74
C GLY A 773 -18.95 -21.85 10.93
N LEU A 774 -18.04 -21.53 10.01
CA LEU A 774 -16.62 -21.86 10.14
C LEU A 774 -15.89 -20.97 11.15
N SER A 775 -16.42 -19.77 11.42
CA SER A 775 -15.71 -18.73 12.16
C SER A 775 -15.86 -18.88 13.68
N ASN A 776 -14.82 -18.48 14.40
CA ASN A 776 -14.87 -18.22 15.84
C ASN A 776 -15.30 -16.78 16.11
N VAL A 777 -14.81 -15.84 15.25
CA VAL A 777 -15.16 -14.42 15.33
C VAL A 777 -15.53 -13.93 13.94
N THR A 778 -16.64 -13.21 13.82
CA THR A 778 -17.11 -12.63 12.55
C THR A 778 -17.25 -11.12 12.67
N VAL A 779 -16.60 -10.40 11.76
CA VAL A 779 -16.75 -8.95 11.58
C VAL A 779 -17.82 -8.69 10.53
N VAL A 780 -18.91 -8.04 10.92
CA VAL A 780 -19.99 -7.63 10.02
C VAL A 780 -19.80 -6.17 9.64
N SER A 781 -19.29 -5.94 8.42
CA SER A 781 -19.02 -4.60 7.90
C SER A 781 -20.28 -3.99 7.29
N LEU A 782 -20.68 -2.84 7.80
CA LEU A 782 -21.87 -2.11 7.40
C LEU A 782 -21.50 -0.77 6.75
N ALA A 783 -22.34 -0.34 5.78
CA ALA A 783 -22.27 1.00 5.22
C ALA A 783 -23.01 2.01 6.11
N GLU A 784 -22.85 3.29 5.80
CA GLU A 784 -23.50 4.40 6.49
C GLU A 784 -25.03 4.29 6.54
N THR A 785 -25.65 3.58 5.58
CA THR A 785 -27.10 3.32 5.49
C THR A 785 -27.64 2.39 6.59
N ARG A 786 -26.78 1.84 7.43
CA ARG A 786 -27.08 1.12 8.68
C ARG A 786 -27.89 -0.17 8.58
N ASN A 787 -28.25 -0.68 7.41
CA ASN A 787 -29.02 -1.91 7.28
C ASN A 787 -28.12 -3.15 7.19
N ILE A 788 -28.43 -4.17 7.99
CA ILE A 788 -27.80 -5.48 7.89
C ILE A 788 -28.29 -6.17 6.61
N PRO A 789 -27.37 -6.70 5.77
CA PRO A 789 -27.81 -7.46 4.60
C PRO A 789 -28.72 -8.64 4.97
N PRO A 790 -29.82 -8.84 4.24
CA PRO A 790 -30.78 -9.93 4.51
C PRO A 790 -30.14 -11.31 4.56
N ALA A 791 -29.15 -11.57 3.71
CA ALA A 791 -28.41 -12.83 3.68
C ALA A 791 -27.68 -13.14 4.99
N ILE A 792 -27.14 -12.09 5.66
CA ILE A 792 -26.48 -12.24 6.97
C ILE A 792 -27.52 -12.55 8.05
N LEU A 793 -28.67 -11.87 8.04
CA LEU A 793 -29.76 -12.14 8.99
C LEU A 793 -30.27 -13.58 8.86
N HIS A 794 -30.45 -14.04 7.62
CA HIS A 794 -30.84 -15.43 7.36
C HIS A 794 -29.79 -16.44 7.84
N ALA A 795 -28.48 -16.12 7.67
CA ALA A 795 -27.41 -16.93 8.18
C ALA A 795 -27.43 -17.03 9.73
N PHE A 796 -27.71 -15.92 10.42
CA PHE A 796 -27.89 -15.93 11.87
C PHE A 796 -29.02 -16.89 12.28
N LEU A 797 -30.19 -16.81 11.64
CA LEU A 797 -31.32 -17.68 11.94
C LEU A 797 -31.02 -19.17 11.71
N ARG A 798 -30.27 -19.48 10.66
CA ARG A 798 -29.87 -20.88 10.38
C ARG A 798 -28.88 -21.40 11.43
N LEU A 799 -27.90 -20.60 11.81
CA LEU A 799 -26.88 -20.99 12.80
C LEU A 799 -27.46 -21.09 14.21
N GLU A 800 -28.39 -20.25 14.57
CA GLU A 800 -29.11 -20.35 15.84
C GLU A 800 -29.79 -21.72 16.01
N LYS A 801 -30.44 -22.21 14.96
CA LYS A 801 -31.08 -23.55 14.95
C LYS A 801 -30.07 -24.69 15.15
N THR A 802 -28.83 -24.48 14.77
CA THR A 802 -27.73 -25.47 14.95
C THR A 802 -27.01 -25.37 16.27
N GLY A 803 -27.34 -24.35 17.09
CA GLY A 803 -26.63 -24.07 18.37
C GLY A 803 -25.18 -23.62 18.23
N HIS A 804 -24.75 -23.28 17.02
CA HIS A 804 -23.37 -22.91 16.73
C HIS A 804 -23.27 -21.44 16.30
N MET A 805 -23.05 -20.58 17.29
CA MET A 805 -22.95 -19.13 17.06
C MET A 805 -21.52 -18.61 17.26
N PRO A 806 -20.92 -17.95 16.24
CA PRO A 806 -19.67 -17.25 16.41
C PRO A 806 -19.82 -15.97 17.24
N ASN A 807 -18.73 -15.48 17.80
CA ASN A 807 -18.69 -14.12 18.31
C ASN A 807 -18.71 -13.16 17.10
N TYR A 808 -19.52 -12.10 17.13
CA TYR A 808 -19.64 -11.16 16.04
C TYR A 808 -19.48 -9.71 16.51
N GLN A 809 -18.92 -8.87 15.60
CA GLN A 809 -18.68 -7.45 15.81
C GLN A 809 -19.24 -6.66 14.63
N PHE A 810 -20.05 -5.66 14.91
CA PHE A 810 -20.60 -4.78 13.88
C PHE A 810 -19.68 -3.58 13.68
N VAL A 811 -19.28 -3.34 12.43
CA VAL A 811 -18.34 -2.29 12.07
C VAL A 811 -18.93 -1.39 10.99
N TYR A 812 -19.30 -0.17 11.36
CA TYR A 812 -19.67 0.89 10.43
C TYR A 812 -18.43 1.56 9.90
N GLN A 813 -18.28 1.61 8.57
CA GLN A 813 -17.12 2.18 7.91
C GLN A 813 -17.45 3.41 7.06
N ASN A 814 -16.42 4.21 6.76
CA ASN A 814 -16.48 5.41 5.91
C ASN A 814 -17.41 6.51 6.44
N LEU A 815 -17.43 6.69 7.74
CA LEU A 815 -18.21 7.77 8.37
C LEU A 815 -17.55 9.12 8.10
N HIS A 816 -18.35 10.08 7.60
CA HIS A 816 -17.85 11.42 7.24
C HIS A 816 -17.66 12.33 8.46
N ASP A 817 -18.43 12.12 9.53
CA ASP A 817 -18.36 12.93 10.73
C ASP A 817 -18.52 12.07 12.00
N VAL A 818 -17.39 11.80 12.65
CA VAL A 818 -17.38 11.01 13.89
C VAL A 818 -17.75 11.87 15.09
N SER A 819 -17.60 13.20 15.02
CA SER A 819 -17.90 14.12 16.10
C SER A 819 -19.41 14.27 16.35
N ALA A 820 -20.25 14.02 15.35
CA ALA A 820 -21.71 14.03 15.48
C ALA A 820 -22.28 12.75 16.14
N LEU A 821 -21.45 11.73 16.36
CA LEU A 821 -21.83 10.39 16.84
C LEU A 821 -21.79 10.25 18.38
N GLY A 822 -21.84 11.35 19.12
CA GLY A 822 -21.91 11.37 20.59
C GLY A 822 -23.12 10.65 21.22
N SER A 823 -23.91 9.86 20.46
CA SER A 823 -25.07 9.15 20.91
C SER A 823 -25.00 7.64 20.68
N LYS A 824 -23.96 6.99 21.28
CA LYS A 824 -23.89 5.51 21.34
C LYS A 824 -25.22 4.80 21.69
N PRO A 825 -26.13 5.34 22.58
CA PRO A 825 -27.40 4.71 22.85
C PRO A 825 -28.42 4.80 21.72
N ARG A 826 -28.39 5.85 20.88
CA ARG A 826 -29.34 6.03 19.77
C ARG A 826 -29.06 5.09 18.60
N ASP A 827 -27.80 4.91 18.25
CA ASP A 827 -27.39 4.03 17.15
C ASP A 827 -27.68 2.57 17.48
N ARG A 828 -27.53 2.22 18.75
CA ARG A 828 -27.87 0.90 19.30
C ARG A 828 -29.36 0.62 19.20
N ARG A 829 -30.23 1.58 19.58
CA ARG A 829 -31.67 1.46 19.42
C ARG A 829 -32.11 1.39 17.97
N GLN A 830 -31.52 2.17 17.10
CA GLN A 830 -31.81 2.12 15.65
C GLN A 830 -31.47 0.78 15.01
N LEU A 831 -30.41 0.11 15.46
CA LEU A 831 -30.09 -1.26 15.02
C LEU A 831 -31.10 -2.27 15.52
N LEU A 832 -31.55 -2.10 16.78
CA LEU A 832 -32.57 -2.95 17.42
C LEU A 832 -33.95 -2.77 16.80
N ASP A 833 -34.29 -1.53 16.46
CA ASP A 833 -35.63 -1.14 15.97
C ASP A 833 -35.73 -1.16 14.43
N GLN A 834 -34.73 -1.73 13.70
CA GLN A 834 -34.82 -1.81 12.25
C GLN A 834 -36.06 -2.57 11.81
N PRO A 835 -37.00 -1.88 11.12
CA PRO A 835 -38.27 -2.49 10.83
C PRO A 835 -38.11 -3.62 9.82
N SER A 836 -38.70 -4.63 10.12
CA SER A 836 -38.80 -5.98 9.68
C SER A 836 -39.43 -6.21 8.33
N ASP A 837 -39.46 -5.30 7.38
CA ASP A 837 -39.90 -5.65 6.02
C ASP A 837 -38.99 -6.73 5.41
N VAL A 838 -37.72 -6.72 5.80
CA VAL A 838 -36.73 -7.76 5.43
C VAL A 838 -36.91 -9.01 6.32
N GLY A 839 -37.12 -8.82 7.62
CA GLY A 839 -37.38 -9.92 8.56
C GLY A 839 -38.67 -10.64 8.21
N ARG A 840 -39.72 -9.91 7.85
CA ARG A 840 -40.98 -10.49 7.38
C ARG A 840 -40.82 -11.28 6.08
N ALA A 841 -40.08 -10.78 5.11
CA ALA A 841 -39.79 -11.49 3.87
C ALA A 841 -38.98 -12.77 4.12
N THR A 842 -37.99 -12.72 5.03
CA THR A 842 -37.14 -13.87 5.39
C THR A 842 -37.93 -14.95 6.13
N VAL A 843 -38.79 -14.55 7.08
CA VAL A 843 -39.69 -15.46 7.83
C VAL A 843 -40.76 -16.05 6.93
N GLN A 844 -41.33 -15.31 5.98
CA GLN A 844 -42.28 -15.83 5.00
C GLN A 844 -41.62 -16.85 4.05
N MET A 845 -40.38 -16.74 3.72
CA MET A 845 -39.63 -17.72 2.90
C MET A 845 -39.40 -19.05 3.63
N GLU A 846 -39.22 -19.05 4.94
CA GLU A 846 -38.97 -20.28 5.71
C GLU A 846 -40.23 -21.01 6.17
N LYS A 847 -41.46 -20.51 5.92
CA LYS A 847 -42.74 -21.12 6.28
C LYS A 847 -42.87 -21.56 7.76
N GLN A 848 -42.13 -20.97 8.68
CA GLN A 848 -42.18 -21.31 10.09
C GLN A 848 -42.26 -20.06 10.98
N GLY A 849 -43.36 -20.01 11.74
CA GLY A 849 -43.47 -19.40 13.05
C GLY A 849 -43.59 -17.88 13.13
N ASP A 850 -44.72 -17.46 13.63
CA ASP A 850 -44.98 -16.11 14.12
C ASP A 850 -43.97 -15.73 15.19
N GLY A 851 -43.20 -14.63 14.97
CA GLY A 851 -42.59 -14.01 16.13
C GLY A 851 -41.33 -13.18 15.96
N ILE A 852 -40.44 -13.47 14.99
CA ILE A 852 -39.20 -12.70 14.86
C ILE A 852 -39.45 -11.49 13.98
N GLN A 853 -39.57 -10.32 14.58
CA GLN A 853 -39.78 -9.05 13.88
C GLN A 853 -38.52 -8.16 13.81
N THR A 854 -37.60 -8.34 14.76
CA THR A 854 -36.40 -7.52 14.89
C THR A 854 -35.17 -8.36 15.28
N LEU A 855 -33.98 -7.81 15.16
CA LEU A 855 -32.74 -8.42 15.69
C LEU A 855 -32.82 -8.66 17.20
N ALA A 856 -33.55 -7.82 17.91
CA ALA A 856 -33.78 -7.96 19.36
C ALA A 856 -34.52 -9.23 19.74
N ASP A 857 -35.31 -9.83 18.82
CA ASP A 857 -36.08 -11.04 19.05
C ASP A 857 -35.22 -12.31 18.95
N LEU A 858 -33.95 -12.18 18.51
CA LEU A 858 -33.02 -13.30 18.45
C LEU A 858 -32.50 -13.64 19.85
N ALA A 859 -32.66 -14.88 20.32
CA ALA A 859 -32.34 -15.29 21.69
C ALA A 859 -30.86 -15.13 22.09
N PHE A 860 -29.92 -15.07 21.10
CA PHE A 860 -28.50 -14.88 21.34
C PHE A 860 -28.06 -13.42 21.32
N TRP A 861 -28.98 -12.47 21.02
CA TRP A 861 -28.65 -11.06 20.94
C TRP A 861 -28.50 -10.46 22.34
N ASP A 862 -27.30 -10.32 22.82
CA ASP A 862 -26.95 -9.62 24.05
C ASP A 862 -26.34 -8.27 23.74
N PRO A 863 -27.09 -7.18 23.82
CA PRO A 863 -26.61 -5.85 23.49
C PRO A 863 -25.51 -5.35 24.44
N GLU A 864 -25.28 -5.95 25.60
CA GLU A 864 -24.21 -5.56 26.53
C GLU A 864 -22.86 -6.20 26.14
N LYS A 865 -22.89 -7.35 25.50
CA LYS A 865 -21.70 -8.11 25.10
C LYS A 865 -21.20 -7.75 23.69
N GLN A 866 -22.00 -7.00 22.90
CA GLN A 866 -21.66 -6.72 21.51
C GLN A 866 -21.16 -5.31 21.34
N HIS A 867 -20.00 -5.20 20.69
CA HIS A 867 -19.41 -3.90 20.37
C HIS A 867 -19.83 -3.46 18.98
N ILE A 868 -20.33 -2.24 18.88
CA ILE A 868 -20.57 -1.53 17.64
C ILE A 868 -19.44 -0.55 17.45
N TRP A 869 -18.74 -0.69 16.33
CA TRP A 869 -17.58 0.11 15.99
C TRP A 869 -17.91 1.12 14.91
N HIS A 870 -17.42 2.33 15.08
CA HIS A 870 -17.56 3.42 14.13
C HIS A 870 -16.17 3.80 13.63
N ILE A 871 -15.86 3.45 12.37
CA ILE A 871 -14.57 3.71 11.76
C ILE A 871 -14.72 4.85 10.75
N PRO A 872 -13.99 5.96 10.93
CA PRO A 872 -14.01 7.08 10.01
C PRO A 872 -13.45 6.67 8.63
N GLY A 873 -13.62 7.53 7.63
CA GLY A 873 -13.05 7.31 6.32
C GLY A 873 -11.52 7.27 6.36
N LEU A 874 -10.92 6.45 5.49
CA LEU A 874 -9.46 6.28 5.39
C LEU A 874 -8.73 7.59 5.07
N TRP A 875 -9.35 8.48 4.30
CA TRP A 875 -8.70 9.70 3.80
C TRP A 875 -9.22 10.96 4.50
N HIS A 876 -8.29 11.81 4.92
CA HIS A 876 -8.61 13.14 5.40
C HIS A 876 -8.49 14.15 4.27
N GLY A 877 -9.56 14.32 3.47
CA GLY A 877 -9.63 15.19 2.31
C GLY A 877 -9.98 14.46 1.03
N VAL A 878 -9.63 15.05 -0.11
CA VAL A 878 -9.95 14.51 -1.43
C VAL A 878 -8.75 13.73 -1.99
N PRO A 879 -8.86 12.41 -2.21
CA PRO A 879 -7.82 11.64 -2.91
C PRO A 879 -7.60 12.20 -4.32
N PRO A 880 -6.40 12.05 -4.92
CA PRO A 880 -5.30 11.17 -4.50
C PRO A 880 -4.29 11.78 -3.53
N MET A 881 -4.31 13.10 -3.33
CA MET A 881 -3.35 13.81 -2.47
C MET A 881 -3.82 13.97 -1.02
N ALA A 882 -4.87 13.26 -0.63
CA ALA A 882 -5.35 13.30 0.75
C ALA A 882 -4.42 12.52 1.69
N ALA A 883 -4.14 13.07 2.86
CA ALA A 883 -3.44 12.36 3.92
C ALA A 883 -4.34 11.26 4.51
N VAL A 884 -3.72 10.22 5.07
CA VAL A 884 -4.46 9.20 5.82
C VAL A 884 -5.02 9.82 7.10
N ASN A 885 -6.24 9.44 7.44
CA ASN A 885 -6.90 9.88 8.64
C ASN A 885 -6.33 9.17 9.87
N LEU A 886 -5.75 9.90 10.80
CA LEU A 886 -5.17 9.34 12.03
C LEU A 886 -6.23 8.59 12.85
N ALA A 887 -7.43 9.14 12.97
CA ALA A 887 -8.52 8.52 13.71
C ALA A 887 -8.97 7.17 13.10
N TYR A 888 -8.76 6.97 11.77
CA TYR A 888 -8.97 5.67 11.13
C TYR A 888 -8.00 4.62 11.68
N SER A 889 -6.71 4.94 11.73
CA SER A 889 -5.69 3.99 12.20
C SER A 889 -5.83 3.68 13.69
N GLU A 890 -6.21 4.66 14.50
CA GLU A 890 -6.49 4.49 15.94
C GLU A 890 -7.71 3.58 16.16
N ALA A 891 -8.81 3.83 15.44
CA ALA A 891 -10.01 3.01 15.53
C ALA A 891 -9.76 1.55 15.12
N ILE A 892 -8.93 1.34 14.08
CA ILE A 892 -8.52 -0.01 13.65
C ILE A 892 -7.67 -0.69 14.72
N PHE A 893 -6.75 0.02 15.33
CA PHE A 893 -5.91 -0.53 16.40
C PHE A 893 -6.77 -1.00 17.58
N GLU A 894 -7.73 -0.19 18.02
CA GLU A 894 -8.64 -0.53 19.10
C GLU A 894 -9.55 -1.73 18.72
N LEU A 895 -10.06 -1.77 17.49
CA LEU A 895 -10.82 -2.93 17.00
C LEU A 895 -9.95 -4.19 17.00
N LYS A 896 -8.71 -4.12 16.52
CA LYS A 896 -7.76 -5.25 16.55
C LYS A 896 -7.57 -5.76 17.96
N ARG A 897 -7.33 -4.87 18.92
CA ARG A 897 -7.16 -5.22 20.33
C ARG A 897 -8.38 -5.94 20.88
N CYS A 898 -9.58 -5.40 20.64
CA CYS A 898 -10.84 -6.03 21.08
C CYS A 898 -11.03 -7.42 20.46
N LEU A 899 -10.73 -7.59 19.15
CA LEU A 899 -10.84 -8.88 18.49
C LEU A 899 -9.87 -9.91 19.10
N LEU A 900 -8.64 -9.51 19.40
CA LEU A 900 -7.65 -10.39 20.05
C LEU A 900 -8.04 -10.72 21.51
N GLU A 901 -8.60 -9.76 22.25
CA GLU A 901 -9.17 -9.99 23.59
C GLU A 901 -10.37 -10.94 23.54
N ASN A 902 -11.24 -10.81 22.54
CA ASN A 902 -12.36 -11.74 22.34
C ASN A 902 -11.87 -13.17 22.03
N ILE A 903 -10.81 -13.28 21.24
CA ILE A 903 -10.16 -14.57 20.97
C ILE A 903 -9.59 -15.15 22.28
N ARG A 904 -8.87 -14.35 23.05
CA ARG A 904 -8.29 -14.75 24.33
C ARG A 904 -9.34 -15.23 25.34
N ASN A 905 -10.44 -14.48 25.48
CA ASN A 905 -11.50 -14.75 26.47
C ASN A 905 -12.50 -15.81 26.01
N GLY A 906 -12.74 -15.93 24.70
CA GLY A 906 -13.76 -16.84 24.16
C GLY A 906 -13.29 -18.27 23.97
N LEU A 907 -11.98 -18.52 23.97
CA LEU A 907 -11.41 -19.82 23.59
C LEU A 907 -11.21 -20.81 24.74
N SER A 908 -11.42 -20.40 25.98
CA SER A 908 -11.30 -21.36 27.11
C SER A 908 -12.19 -22.59 26.99
N ASN A 909 -13.25 -22.54 26.14
CA ASN A 909 -14.20 -23.65 25.92
C ASN A 909 -14.39 -24.09 24.45
N GLN A 910 -13.76 -23.47 23.45
CA GLN A 910 -14.04 -23.71 22.02
C GLN A 910 -12.81 -23.81 21.12
N ASN A 911 -11.67 -24.26 21.62
CA ASN A 911 -10.50 -24.49 20.77
C ASN A 911 -10.81 -25.52 19.69
N LYS A 912 -11.07 -25.07 18.46
CA LYS A 912 -11.18 -25.96 17.31
C LYS A 912 -9.80 -26.44 16.91
N ASN A 913 -9.57 -27.74 17.03
CA ASN A 913 -8.45 -28.38 16.35
C ASN A 913 -8.71 -28.34 14.84
N ILE A 914 -7.67 -28.27 13.99
CA ILE A 914 -7.79 -28.32 12.53
C ILE A 914 -8.65 -29.50 12.07
N GLN A 915 -8.59 -30.64 12.76
CA GLN A 915 -9.41 -31.82 12.47
C GLN A 915 -10.91 -31.53 12.69
N GLN A 916 -11.28 -30.80 13.72
CA GLN A 916 -12.66 -30.36 13.94
C GLN A 916 -13.12 -29.35 12.87
N LEU A 917 -12.22 -28.49 12.40
CA LEU A 917 -12.49 -27.58 11.28
C LEU A 917 -12.75 -28.37 9.99
N ILE A 918 -11.97 -29.40 9.71
CA ILE A 918 -12.19 -30.31 8.56
C ILE A 918 -13.56 -30.99 8.64
N GLU A 919 -13.94 -31.47 9.81
CA GLU A 919 -15.27 -32.06 10.02
C GLU A 919 -16.39 -31.04 9.84
N LEU A 920 -16.18 -29.83 10.33
CA LEU A 920 -17.14 -28.74 10.20
C LEU A 920 -17.32 -28.30 8.73
N VAL A 921 -16.22 -28.15 7.96
CA VAL A 921 -16.27 -27.89 6.52
C VAL A 921 -17.06 -28.96 5.76
N ARG A 922 -17.03 -30.20 6.21
CA ARG A 922 -17.80 -31.30 5.61
C ARG A 922 -19.27 -31.31 6.02
N ARG A 923 -19.61 -30.80 7.19
CA ARG A 923 -20.99 -30.77 7.70
C ARG A 923 -21.78 -29.57 7.19
N LEU A 924 -21.10 -28.40 7.06
CA LEU A 924 -21.70 -27.17 6.52
C LEU A 924 -21.79 -27.23 4.99
#